data_a248965cf1d34d27bbf3c6e5cc895370
#
_entry.id   a248965cf1d34d27bbf3c6e5cc895370
#
_cell.length_a   1.000
_cell.length_b   1.000
_cell.length_c   1.000
_cell.angle_alpha   90.00
_cell.angle_beta   90.00
_cell.angle_gamma   90.00
#
_symmetry.space_group_name_H-M   'P 1'
#
loop_
_entity.id
_entity.type
_entity.pdbx_description
1 polymer ?
#
loop_
_entity_poly.entity_id
_entity_poly.type
_entity_poly.pdbx_seq_one_letter_code
_entity_poly.pdbx_strand_id
1 'polypeptide(L)'
;MRILPRLFYFLLIALMAFSCQTSDTSSDFFESNGFYPNSKPGTRWWWFATEIKKSDIKHQLDWAKENNFGAVEIAWVYPLYRYQRMYERNYNRYYPKDTTAQKWLSPEWSEVVEYTKLYSDSIGMACDFTFGSAWPVAASNLDKKYGTQVYGDSTFKQTLTFSWAFPDTQLVINHLDKNAFETFAQPFEQSINKALKGSKSALFTDSWEIKLNDKYKIWTEGFDQSFKEAFGYDIIPYMEDGIDSFPDVRYDYMLHLDNYVTEGFYKPYVEKCKEMGAWSRVQCLASPTDVMTTYGLVDIPETEALLNNPNYSRIVSSSACLADKKVVSCESFTCMYGFPSTYLRQEQTADLKLVADALFAQGVNQHFYHGMPYNPQGSDTIEFFATTYFGPGGSLSEELPAFNSYIEKVSGYMQQGKTYSDMAIYIPYEDGVMKGALPEEKRRVWVWGEYELRYIYPPEETKGHNPLWINRHFLEQAEFTNGKLQVGQAAFASLYIDVQYMDVRALKTILILAKKGLPVIILNLPKQPGKNKTQDFQKMILELIALDNVRNNLEDIVEYAPLITGTFLPEYWARTTKDGSVLIFLAQPGSKDLKYPVYSGQSFEDESKFIDLEFNYRGHNIEESVEFKPYQSVLLKINPKGQIQYLDISFIPKDPIIRPKEKQKMYF
;
A
#
# COMPACT_ATOMS: atom_id res chain seq x y z
N MET A 1 -57.54 -27.04 -29.76
CA MET A 1 -56.23 -26.98 -30.41
C MET A 1 -55.86 -25.52 -30.61
N ARG A 2 -55.01 -24.98 -29.79
CA ARG A 2 -54.33 -23.67 -29.75
C ARG A 2 -54.22 -23.15 -28.31
N ILE A 3 -53.40 -23.80 -27.50
CA ILE A 3 -52.90 -23.24 -26.24
C ILE A 3 -51.46 -23.69 -26.10
N LEU A 4 -50.55 -22.97 -26.77
CA LEU A 4 -49.12 -23.03 -26.48
C LEU A 4 -48.41 -21.96 -27.35
N PRO A 5 -48.43 -20.70 -26.94
CA PRO A 5 -47.18 -19.92 -26.91
C PRO A 5 -47.11 -18.86 -25.78
N ARG A 6 -47.99 -18.88 -24.76
CA ARG A 6 -47.91 -17.87 -23.70
C ARG A 6 -47.04 -18.27 -22.48
N LEU A 7 -46.69 -19.55 -22.37
CA LEU A 7 -45.80 -20.00 -21.29
C LEU A 7 -44.29 -19.72 -21.55
N PHE A 8 -43.89 -19.60 -22.82
CA PHE A 8 -42.50 -19.38 -23.16
C PHE A 8 -42.04 -17.91 -22.95
N TYR A 9 -42.97 -16.95 -23.00
CA TYR A 9 -42.64 -15.53 -22.75
C TYR A 9 -42.51 -15.19 -21.26
N PHE A 10 -43.21 -15.91 -20.39
CA PHE A 10 -43.06 -15.73 -18.95
C PHE A 10 -41.81 -16.38 -18.38
N LEU A 11 -41.26 -17.41 -19.00
CA LEU A 11 -40.02 -18.04 -18.58
C LEU A 11 -38.78 -17.22 -19.03
N LEU A 12 -38.87 -16.47 -20.15
CA LEU A 12 -37.79 -15.59 -20.60
C LEU A 12 -37.73 -14.27 -19.80
N ILE A 13 -38.84 -13.78 -19.29
CA ILE A 13 -38.87 -12.59 -18.43
C ILE A 13 -38.44 -12.96 -16.99
N ALA A 14 -38.68 -14.17 -16.52
CA ALA A 14 -38.17 -14.64 -15.24
C ALA A 14 -36.64 -14.93 -15.26
N LEU A 15 -36.07 -15.25 -16.42
CA LEU A 15 -34.60 -15.45 -16.57
C LEU A 15 -33.85 -14.14 -16.77
N MET A 16 -34.49 -13.03 -17.17
CA MET A 16 -33.86 -11.70 -17.18
C MET A 16 -34.00 -10.91 -15.89
N ALA A 17 -34.83 -11.38 -14.94
CA ALA A 17 -34.95 -10.76 -13.62
C ALA A 17 -33.97 -11.32 -12.56
N PHE A 18 -33.14 -12.33 -12.91
CA PHE A 18 -32.13 -12.91 -12.03
C PHE A 18 -30.68 -12.53 -12.39
N SER A 19 -30.48 -11.53 -13.23
CA SER A 19 -29.15 -11.03 -13.60
C SER A 19 -28.86 -9.61 -13.07
N CYS A 20 -29.50 -9.26 -11.96
CA CYS A 20 -29.06 -8.14 -11.13
C CYS A 20 -28.87 -8.67 -9.70
N GLN A 21 -27.94 -9.61 -9.53
CA GLN A 21 -27.26 -9.72 -8.27
C GLN A 21 -26.39 -8.46 -8.19
N THR A 22 -26.85 -7.52 -7.37
CA THR A 22 -26.00 -6.48 -6.81
C THR A 22 -24.71 -7.15 -6.39
N SER A 23 -23.62 -6.75 -6.99
CA SER A 23 -22.29 -7.05 -6.47
C SER A 23 -22.33 -6.70 -4.98
N ASP A 24 -22.19 -7.70 -4.10
CA ASP A 24 -21.88 -7.45 -2.70
C ASP A 24 -20.73 -6.45 -2.70
N THR A 25 -21.01 -5.24 -2.23
CA THR A 25 -19.95 -4.25 -2.13
C THR A 25 -18.92 -4.82 -1.18
N SER A 26 -17.62 -4.58 -1.43
CA SER A 26 -16.55 -5.11 -0.61
C SER A 26 -16.76 -4.82 0.90
N SER A 27 -17.50 -3.75 1.23
CA SER A 27 -17.87 -3.39 2.59
C SER A 27 -18.79 -4.42 3.29
N ASP A 28 -19.81 -4.95 2.60
CA ASP A 28 -20.73 -5.92 3.18
C ASP A 28 -20.06 -7.29 3.38
N PHE A 29 -19.12 -7.62 2.49
CA PHE A 29 -18.34 -8.83 2.60
C PHE A 29 -17.45 -8.84 3.86
N PHE A 30 -16.79 -7.72 4.19
CA PHE A 30 -15.96 -7.61 5.39
C PHE A 30 -16.80 -7.61 6.67
N GLU A 31 -17.94 -6.92 6.71
CA GLU A 31 -18.81 -6.84 7.87
C GLU A 31 -19.45 -8.20 8.21
N SER A 32 -19.62 -9.09 7.24
CA SER A 32 -20.27 -10.40 7.45
C SER A 32 -19.33 -11.51 7.96
N ASN A 33 -17.99 -11.32 7.89
CA ASN A 33 -17.01 -12.39 8.12
C ASN A 33 -16.26 -12.33 9.46
N GLY A 34 -16.71 -11.56 10.44
CA GLY A 34 -16.17 -11.62 11.81
C GLY A 34 -14.98 -10.69 12.08
N PHE A 35 -13.84 -11.21 12.52
CA PHE A 35 -12.73 -10.43 13.10
C PHE A 35 -12.06 -9.41 12.16
N TYR A 36 -12.30 -9.47 10.87
CA TYR A 36 -11.55 -8.69 9.90
C TYR A 36 -12.49 -7.90 8.96
N PRO A 37 -12.19 -6.65 8.57
CA PRO A 37 -11.04 -5.88 9.00
C PRO A 37 -11.22 -5.32 10.42
N ASN A 38 -10.14 -5.37 11.19
CA ASN A 38 -10.12 -4.88 12.54
C ASN A 38 -9.60 -3.44 12.56
N SER A 39 -10.23 -2.55 13.30
CA SER A 39 -9.71 -1.20 13.54
C SER A 39 -8.51 -1.21 14.50
N LYS A 40 -8.34 -2.27 15.30
CA LYS A 40 -7.16 -2.47 16.14
C LYS A 40 -5.91 -2.69 15.28
N PRO A 41 -4.74 -2.24 15.74
CA PRO A 41 -3.51 -2.54 15.04
C PRO A 41 -3.19 -4.03 15.05
N GLY A 42 -2.54 -4.49 13.97
CA GLY A 42 -1.87 -5.79 13.91
C GLY A 42 -0.37 -5.65 14.08
N THR A 43 0.33 -6.76 14.21
CA THR A 43 1.80 -6.77 14.22
C THR A 43 2.33 -7.96 13.42
N ARG A 44 3.38 -7.72 12.62
CA ARG A 44 4.17 -8.82 12.07
C ARG A 44 4.88 -9.52 13.20
N TRP A 45 4.77 -10.84 13.22
CA TRP A 45 5.36 -11.71 14.23
C TRP A 45 6.47 -12.54 13.62
N TRP A 46 7.70 -12.13 13.88
CA TRP A 46 8.91 -12.70 13.29
C TRP A 46 9.26 -14.03 13.93
N TRP A 47 9.10 -15.12 13.20
CA TRP A 47 9.53 -16.45 13.58
C TRP A 47 10.86 -16.75 12.90
N PHE A 48 11.93 -16.83 13.69
CA PHE A 48 13.31 -16.86 13.19
C PHE A 48 13.83 -18.25 12.83
N ALA A 49 13.05 -19.07 12.13
CA ALA A 49 13.42 -20.42 11.70
C ALA A 49 14.02 -21.27 12.84
N THR A 50 13.44 -21.19 14.03
CA THR A 50 13.83 -21.93 15.25
C THR A 50 12.63 -22.73 15.76
N GLU A 51 12.84 -23.55 16.81
CA GLU A 51 11.75 -24.29 17.42
C GLU A 51 10.73 -23.34 18.04
N ILE A 52 9.48 -23.44 17.60
CA ILE A 52 8.33 -22.68 18.11
C ILE A 52 7.52 -23.58 19.05
N LYS A 53 7.33 -23.16 20.29
CA LYS A 53 6.59 -23.93 21.31
C LYS A 53 5.19 -23.39 21.52
N LYS A 54 4.22 -24.28 21.69
CA LYS A 54 2.81 -23.91 21.95
C LYS A 54 2.65 -23.05 23.21
N SER A 55 3.49 -23.26 24.23
CA SER A 55 3.53 -22.41 25.44
C SER A 55 3.93 -20.98 25.15
N ASP A 56 4.93 -20.80 24.29
CA ASP A 56 5.46 -19.49 23.93
C ASP A 56 4.48 -18.74 23.02
N ILE A 57 3.82 -19.48 22.10
CA ILE A 57 2.73 -18.94 21.27
C ILE A 57 1.64 -18.37 22.18
N LYS A 58 1.17 -19.17 23.14
CA LYS A 58 0.13 -18.73 24.08
C LYS A 58 0.57 -17.48 24.82
N HIS A 59 1.76 -17.48 25.39
CA HIS A 59 2.31 -16.36 26.16
C HIS A 59 2.37 -15.06 25.34
N GLN A 60 2.88 -15.10 24.10
CA GLN A 60 3.01 -13.92 23.27
C GLN A 60 1.67 -13.43 22.70
N LEU A 61 0.75 -14.33 22.37
CA LEU A 61 -0.58 -13.94 21.90
C LEU A 61 -1.42 -13.32 23.05
N ASP A 62 -1.32 -13.87 24.26
CA ASP A 62 -1.96 -13.28 25.44
C ASP A 62 -1.40 -11.86 25.69
N TRP A 63 -0.07 -11.70 25.63
CA TRP A 63 0.56 -10.39 25.76
C TRP A 63 0.08 -9.42 24.65
N ALA A 64 0.03 -9.86 23.41
CA ALA A 64 -0.46 -9.01 22.32
C ALA A 64 -1.92 -8.58 22.53
N LYS A 65 -2.76 -9.51 22.98
CA LYS A 65 -4.17 -9.23 23.32
C LYS A 65 -4.31 -8.23 24.47
N GLU A 66 -3.53 -8.40 25.55
CA GLU A 66 -3.49 -7.51 26.70
C GLU A 66 -3.02 -6.10 26.32
N ASN A 67 -2.16 -6.00 25.30
CA ASN A 67 -1.68 -4.74 24.74
C ASN A 67 -2.58 -4.18 23.62
N ASN A 68 -3.80 -4.65 23.51
CA ASN A 68 -4.83 -4.19 22.57
C ASN A 68 -4.48 -4.37 21.08
N PHE A 69 -3.65 -5.36 20.73
CA PHE A 69 -3.53 -5.79 19.35
C PHE A 69 -4.77 -6.57 18.90
N GLY A 70 -5.20 -6.38 17.66
CA GLY A 70 -6.32 -7.09 17.05
C GLY A 70 -5.91 -8.21 16.11
N ALA A 71 -4.64 -8.24 15.69
CA ALA A 71 -4.12 -9.20 14.73
C ALA A 71 -2.63 -9.48 14.94
N VAL A 72 -2.21 -10.67 14.54
CA VAL A 72 -0.80 -11.01 14.29
C VAL A 72 -0.66 -11.52 12.86
N GLU A 73 0.51 -11.31 12.25
CA GLU A 73 0.90 -11.91 10.97
C GLU A 73 2.12 -12.78 11.17
N ILE A 74 1.98 -14.08 10.95
CA ILE A 74 3.10 -15.01 11.05
C ILE A 74 4.03 -14.79 9.86
N ALA A 75 5.26 -14.35 10.14
CA ALA A 75 6.34 -14.21 9.18
C ALA A 75 7.49 -15.15 9.54
N TRP A 76 7.63 -16.25 8.78
CA TRP A 76 8.74 -17.18 8.94
C TRP A 76 9.97 -16.62 8.24
N VAL A 77 10.94 -16.21 9.01
CA VAL A 77 12.16 -15.58 8.53
C VAL A 77 13.40 -16.42 8.88
N TYR A 78 14.52 -16.04 8.34
CA TYR A 78 15.81 -16.70 8.52
C TYR A 78 16.25 -16.78 9.98
N PRO A 79 17.22 -17.70 10.28
CA PRO A 79 17.81 -17.79 11.61
C PRO A 79 18.65 -16.57 11.96
N LEU A 80 18.42 -16.01 13.13
CA LEU A 80 19.12 -14.82 13.62
C LEU A 80 20.65 -14.93 13.67
N TYR A 81 21.20 -16.13 13.91
CA TYR A 81 22.67 -16.31 13.98
C TYR A 81 23.40 -15.90 12.69
N ARG A 82 22.69 -15.89 11.54
CA ARG A 82 23.27 -15.44 10.26
C ARG A 82 23.54 -13.95 10.24
N TYR A 83 22.72 -13.17 10.94
CA TYR A 83 22.90 -11.72 11.03
C TYR A 83 24.06 -11.31 11.87
N GLN A 84 24.38 -12.02 12.93
CA GLN A 84 25.56 -11.75 13.74
C GLN A 84 26.84 -11.73 12.91
N ARG A 85 26.92 -12.59 11.88
CA ARG A 85 28.08 -12.63 10.98
C ARG A 85 28.12 -11.48 9.98
N MET A 86 26.97 -10.96 9.59
CA MET A 86 26.88 -9.96 8.52
C MET A 86 27.07 -8.53 9.03
N TYR A 87 26.69 -8.27 10.26
CA TYR A 87 26.73 -6.91 10.82
C TYR A 87 27.71 -6.73 11.98
N GLU A 88 28.58 -7.67 12.31
CA GLU A 88 29.66 -7.67 13.32
C GLU A 88 29.64 -6.52 14.37
N ARG A 89 28.48 -6.02 14.73
CA ARG A 89 28.30 -5.03 15.76
C ARG A 89 28.10 -5.72 17.09
N ASN A 90 29.07 -5.64 17.99
CA ASN A 90 29.07 -5.81 19.45
C ASN A 90 27.90 -6.59 20.11
N TYR A 91 27.24 -7.49 19.38
CA TYR A 91 26.25 -8.37 19.95
C TYR A 91 26.98 -9.59 20.53
N ASN A 92 27.44 -9.50 21.77
CA ASN A 92 27.94 -10.61 22.58
C ASN A 92 26.84 -11.66 22.87
N ARG A 93 25.80 -11.74 22.03
CA ARG A 93 24.69 -12.66 22.19
C ARG A 93 24.87 -13.85 21.26
N TYR A 94 24.93 -15.02 21.83
CA TYR A 94 24.94 -16.28 21.10
C TYR A 94 23.50 -16.63 20.71
N TYR A 95 23.24 -16.69 19.41
CA TYR A 95 22.02 -17.27 18.89
C TYR A 95 22.30 -18.71 18.46
N PRO A 96 21.57 -19.73 18.98
CA PRO A 96 21.78 -21.11 18.61
C PRO A 96 21.53 -21.32 17.13
N LYS A 97 22.31 -22.22 16.52
CA LYS A 97 22.02 -22.69 15.17
C LYS A 97 20.67 -23.39 15.17
N ASP A 98 19.88 -23.14 14.13
CA ASP A 98 18.61 -23.84 13.97
C ASP A 98 18.84 -25.36 13.79
N THR A 99 18.33 -26.12 14.73
CA THR A 99 18.34 -27.59 14.72
C THR A 99 16.93 -28.19 14.70
N THR A 100 15.91 -27.35 14.63
CA THR A 100 14.51 -27.79 14.69
C THR A 100 14.09 -28.60 13.47
N ALA A 101 13.18 -29.55 13.68
CA ALA A 101 12.47 -30.25 12.61
C ALA A 101 11.40 -29.38 11.95
N GLN A 102 10.99 -28.26 12.58
CA GLN A 102 9.98 -27.34 12.07
C GLN A 102 10.54 -26.47 10.93
N LYS A 103 10.87 -27.11 9.82
CA LYS A 103 11.29 -26.40 8.61
C LYS A 103 10.09 -25.78 7.93
N TRP A 104 10.29 -24.65 7.26
CA TRP A 104 9.22 -23.99 6.51
C TRP A 104 8.48 -24.98 5.60
N LEU A 105 7.16 -24.99 5.70
CA LEU A 105 6.23 -25.90 5.02
C LEU A 105 6.31 -27.39 5.43
N SER A 106 7.10 -27.74 6.45
CA SER A 106 7.08 -29.12 6.97
C SER A 106 5.79 -29.42 7.72
N PRO A 107 5.44 -30.71 7.93
CA PRO A 107 4.29 -31.09 8.76
C PRO A 107 4.37 -30.53 10.17
N GLU A 108 5.56 -30.51 10.78
CA GLU A 108 5.81 -29.97 12.13
C GLU A 108 5.58 -28.45 12.17
N TRP A 109 6.00 -27.73 11.13
CA TRP A 109 5.72 -26.32 11.00
C TRP A 109 4.22 -26.07 10.83
N SER A 110 3.55 -26.84 9.97
CA SER A 110 2.12 -26.71 9.71
C SER A 110 1.27 -26.93 10.97
N GLU A 111 1.67 -27.89 11.85
CA GLU A 111 1.00 -28.14 13.13
C GLU A 111 1.08 -26.92 14.07
N VAL A 112 2.23 -26.29 14.13
CA VAL A 112 2.42 -25.09 14.99
C VAL A 112 1.63 -23.90 14.46
N VAL A 113 1.60 -23.73 13.15
CA VAL A 113 0.83 -22.67 12.49
C VAL A 113 -0.68 -22.88 12.70
N GLU A 114 -1.18 -24.12 12.54
CA GLU A 114 -2.57 -24.46 12.83
C GLU A 114 -2.93 -24.15 14.29
N TYR A 115 -2.08 -24.57 15.24
CA TYR A 115 -2.29 -24.28 16.65
C TYR A 115 -2.35 -22.77 16.92
N THR A 116 -1.44 -22.01 16.31
CA THR A 116 -1.39 -20.55 16.47
C THR A 116 -2.68 -19.89 16.00
N LYS A 117 -3.17 -20.30 14.84
CA LYS A 117 -4.43 -19.80 14.29
C LYS A 117 -5.62 -20.11 15.18
N LEU A 118 -5.75 -21.37 15.62
CA LEU A 118 -6.84 -21.80 16.49
C LEU A 118 -6.81 -21.07 17.83
N TYR A 119 -5.62 -20.87 18.41
CA TYR A 119 -5.50 -20.12 19.66
C TYR A 119 -5.85 -18.65 19.48
N SER A 120 -5.36 -18.00 18.40
CA SER A 120 -5.72 -16.62 18.06
C SER A 120 -7.24 -16.44 17.92
N ASP A 121 -7.90 -17.35 17.21
CA ASP A 121 -9.37 -17.33 17.06
C ASP A 121 -10.07 -17.48 18.42
N SER A 122 -9.56 -18.36 19.31
CA SER A 122 -10.16 -18.60 20.63
C SER A 122 -10.12 -17.37 21.54
N ILE A 123 -9.15 -16.50 21.36
CA ILE A 123 -9.02 -15.23 22.13
C ILE A 123 -9.55 -14.01 21.35
N GLY A 124 -10.14 -14.19 20.17
CA GLY A 124 -10.73 -13.13 19.37
C GLY A 124 -9.68 -12.21 18.71
N MET A 125 -8.58 -12.77 18.24
CA MET A 125 -7.55 -12.08 17.44
C MET A 125 -7.49 -12.67 16.04
N ALA A 126 -7.31 -11.83 15.04
CA ALA A 126 -7.01 -12.29 13.68
C ALA A 126 -5.57 -12.84 13.60
N CYS A 127 -5.37 -13.83 12.75
CA CYS A 127 -4.06 -14.39 12.48
C CYS A 127 -3.86 -14.49 10.96
N ASP A 128 -2.97 -13.67 10.44
CA ASP A 128 -2.60 -13.56 9.05
C ASP A 128 -1.28 -14.29 8.77
N PHE A 129 -0.95 -14.43 7.50
CA PHE A 129 0.26 -15.16 7.09
C PHE A 129 1.00 -14.41 5.98
N THR A 130 2.33 -14.27 6.14
CA THR A 130 3.19 -13.88 5.03
C THR A 130 3.21 -15.01 3.99
N PHE A 131 2.92 -14.66 2.73
CA PHE A 131 2.92 -15.60 1.60
C PHE A 131 4.35 -15.83 1.11
N GLY A 132 5.06 -16.69 1.83
CA GLY A 132 6.47 -16.99 1.57
C GLY A 132 7.33 -16.88 2.82
N SER A 133 8.63 -16.99 2.63
CA SER A 133 9.65 -16.87 3.69
C SER A 133 10.82 -15.99 3.27
N ALA A 134 10.67 -15.25 2.19
CA ALA A 134 11.71 -14.37 1.64
C ALA A 134 11.09 -13.20 0.89
N TRP A 135 11.85 -12.14 0.75
CA TRP A 135 11.59 -10.93 0.00
C TRP A 135 12.77 -10.67 -0.96
N PRO A 136 12.53 -10.69 -2.30
CA PRO A 136 11.29 -11.04 -3.03
C PRO A 136 10.92 -12.53 -2.86
N VAL A 137 9.73 -12.90 -3.32
CA VAL A 137 9.21 -14.27 -3.21
C VAL A 137 10.17 -15.27 -3.87
N ALA A 138 10.65 -16.22 -3.10
CA ALA A 138 11.67 -17.18 -3.53
C ALA A 138 11.47 -18.56 -2.89
N ALA A 139 11.99 -19.60 -3.54
CA ALA A 139 11.97 -20.97 -3.03
C ALA A 139 13.28 -21.73 -3.27
N SER A 140 13.64 -22.61 -2.33
CA SER A 140 14.86 -23.42 -2.40
C SER A 140 14.79 -24.56 -3.41
N ASN A 141 13.61 -25.10 -3.62
CA ASN A 141 13.39 -26.30 -4.45
C ASN A 141 12.78 -25.96 -5.82
N LEU A 142 12.85 -24.71 -6.22
CA LEU A 142 12.33 -24.27 -7.51
C LEU A 142 13.23 -24.77 -8.64
N ASP A 143 12.63 -25.36 -9.69
CA ASP A 143 13.36 -25.67 -10.92
C ASP A 143 13.87 -24.33 -11.52
N LYS A 144 15.10 -24.34 -12.03
CA LYS A 144 15.75 -23.14 -12.59
C LYS A 144 14.92 -22.44 -13.68
N LYS A 145 14.12 -23.18 -14.43
CA LYS A 145 13.24 -22.61 -15.46
C LYS A 145 12.17 -21.68 -14.91
N TYR A 146 11.81 -21.83 -13.62
CA TYR A 146 10.84 -21.00 -12.92
C TYR A 146 11.48 -19.83 -12.15
N GLY A 147 12.81 -19.72 -12.19
CA GLY A 147 13.52 -18.59 -11.58
C GLY A 147 13.42 -17.32 -12.44
N THR A 148 13.60 -16.17 -11.80
CA THR A 148 13.70 -14.87 -12.50
C THR A 148 14.75 -14.93 -13.60
N GLN A 149 14.41 -14.41 -14.77
CA GLN A 149 15.29 -14.31 -15.92
C GLN A 149 15.55 -12.83 -16.26
N VAL A 150 16.68 -12.57 -16.89
CA VAL A 150 17.04 -11.26 -17.39
C VAL A 150 17.48 -11.35 -18.83
N TYR A 151 17.41 -10.27 -19.58
CA TYR A 151 17.88 -10.21 -20.96
C TYR A 151 19.36 -10.62 -21.04
N GLY A 152 19.68 -11.55 -21.93
CA GLY A 152 21.03 -12.09 -22.11
C GLY A 152 21.48 -13.17 -21.09
N ASP A 153 20.71 -13.45 -20.05
CA ASP A 153 21.03 -14.49 -19.06
C ASP A 153 19.78 -15.19 -18.52
N SER A 154 19.45 -16.35 -19.07
CA SER A 154 18.36 -17.21 -18.63
C SER A 154 18.61 -17.95 -17.31
N THR A 155 19.82 -17.83 -16.77
CA THR A 155 20.23 -18.46 -15.50
C THR A 155 20.49 -17.45 -14.39
N PHE A 156 20.05 -16.21 -14.59
CA PHE A 156 20.23 -15.14 -13.62
C PHE A 156 19.82 -15.59 -12.23
N LYS A 157 20.74 -15.49 -11.31
CA LYS A 157 20.50 -15.72 -9.89
C LYS A 157 20.61 -14.40 -9.17
N GLN A 158 19.51 -13.93 -8.65
CA GLN A 158 19.61 -12.87 -7.66
C GLN A 158 20.30 -13.46 -6.45
N THR A 159 21.52 -12.99 -6.18
CA THR A 159 22.14 -13.23 -4.88
C THR A 159 21.30 -12.40 -3.91
N LEU A 160 20.35 -13.08 -3.26
CA LEU A 160 19.64 -12.47 -2.16
C LEU A 160 20.69 -12.24 -1.06
N THR A 161 21.18 -11.02 -0.96
CA THR A 161 22.08 -10.58 0.13
C THR A 161 21.43 -10.89 1.48
N PHE A 162 20.13 -11.10 1.43
CA PHE A 162 19.24 -11.47 2.49
C PHE A 162 18.43 -12.71 2.07
N SER A 163 19.09 -13.82 1.76
CA SER A 163 18.39 -15.08 1.58
C SER A 163 18.02 -15.64 2.94
N TRP A 164 16.79 -15.52 3.27
CA TRP A 164 16.23 -15.71 4.58
C TRP A 164 15.76 -17.13 4.84
N ALA A 165 15.44 -17.87 3.79
CA ALA A 165 15.01 -19.24 3.90
C ALA A 165 16.18 -20.21 3.72
N PHE A 166 16.03 -21.42 4.19
CA PHE A 166 16.95 -22.54 4.04
C PHE A 166 16.62 -23.34 2.79
N PRO A 167 17.65 -23.86 2.12
CA PRO A 167 19.08 -23.64 2.19
C PRO A 167 19.54 -22.33 1.55
N ASP A 168 20.82 -22.01 1.62
CA ASP A 168 21.45 -20.73 1.27
C ASP A 168 21.25 -20.24 -0.17
N THR A 169 20.83 -21.09 -1.07
CA THR A 169 20.58 -20.74 -2.47
C THR A 169 19.10 -20.85 -2.79
N GLN A 170 18.44 -19.71 -2.90
CA GLN A 170 17.05 -19.66 -3.36
C GLN A 170 16.96 -18.98 -4.70
N LEU A 171 16.04 -19.45 -5.52
CA LEU A 171 15.66 -18.78 -6.74
C LEU A 171 14.44 -17.90 -6.45
N VAL A 172 14.58 -16.62 -6.76
CA VAL A 172 13.42 -15.72 -6.87
C VAL A 172 12.55 -16.24 -7.99
N ILE A 173 11.25 -16.36 -7.75
CA ILE A 173 10.34 -16.87 -8.79
C ILE A 173 10.30 -15.91 -9.98
N ASN A 174 10.06 -16.45 -11.16
CA ASN A 174 9.79 -15.62 -12.33
C ASN A 174 8.38 -15.02 -12.23
N HIS A 175 8.29 -13.76 -11.80
CA HIS A 175 7.02 -13.04 -11.67
C HIS A 175 6.32 -12.75 -13.02
N LEU A 176 6.97 -13.07 -14.13
CA LEU A 176 6.40 -12.95 -15.47
C LEU A 176 5.73 -14.26 -15.92
N ASP A 177 5.85 -15.34 -15.14
CA ASP A 177 5.36 -16.67 -15.51
C ASP A 177 4.36 -17.20 -14.46
N LYS A 178 3.09 -17.30 -14.86
CA LYS A 178 2.03 -17.86 -14.02
C LYS A 178 2.35 -19.27 -13.54
N ASN A 179 3.03 -20.11 -14.32
CA ASN A 179 3.40 -21.47 -13.90
C ASN A 179 4.46 -21.46 -12.80
N ALA A 180 5.37 -20.48 -12.81
CA ALA A 180 6.33 -20.29 -11.73
C ALA A 180 5.60 -19.94 -10.43
N PHE A 181 4.63 -19.03 -10.49
CA PHE A 181 3.79 -18.68 -9.36
C PHE A 181 3.01 -19.90 -8.82
N GLU A 182 2.30 -20.64 -9.67
CA GLU A 182 1.51 -21.81 -9.26
C GLU A 182 2.40 -22.89 -8.64
N THR A 183 3.58 -23.15 -9.20
CA THR A 183 4.55 -24.11 -8.65
C THR A 183 5.02 -23.71 -7.25
N PHE A 184 5.18 -22.42 -7.00
CA PHE A 184 5.53 -21.89 -5.69
C PHE A 184 4.35 -21.95 -4.71
N ALA A 185 3.15 -21.58 -5.15
CA ALA A 185 1.97 -21.43 -4.31
C ALA A 185 1.43 -22.76 -3.79
N GLN A 186 1.51 -23.83 -4.59
CA GLN A 186 0.93 -25.14 -4.26
C GLN A 186 1.45 -25.74 -2.94
N PRO A 187 2.75 -25.83 -2.67
CA PRO A 187 3.25 -26.34 -1.38
C PRO A 187 2.83 -25.49 -0.19
N PHE A 188 2.78 -24.16 -0.37
CA PHE A 188 2.33 -23.24 0.65
C PHE A 188 0.85 -23.46 1.00
N GLU A 189 -0.02 -23.53 -0.01
CA GLU A 189 -1.44 -23.84 0.14
C GLU A 189 -1.64 -25.15 0.91
N GLN A 190 -0.94 -26.22 0.53
CA GLN A 190 -1.04 -27.53 1.20
C GLN A 190 -0.65 -27.45 2.68
N SER A 191 0.36 -26.65 3.01
CA SER A 191 0.90 -26.55 4.37
C SER A 191 0.01 -25.74 5.31
N ILE A 192 -0.71 -24.72 4.82
CA ILE A 192 -1.51 -23.84 5.69
C ILE A 192 -3.03 -24.08 5.59
N ASN A 193 -3.50 -24.99 4.71
CA ASN A 193 -4.92 -25.16 4.46
C ASN A 193 -5.77 -25.45 5.70
N LYS A 194 -5.18 -26.11 6.71
CA LYS A 194 -5.84 -26.39 7.99
C LYS A 194 -5.94 -25.11 8.85
N ALA A 195 -4.91 -24.29 8.82
CA ALA A 195 -4.88 -23.03 9.54
C ALA A 195 -5.85 -21.98 8.96
N LEU A 196 -6.23 -22.10 7.69
CA LEU A 196 -7.21 -21.19 7.06
C LEU A 196 -8.67 -21.51 7.43
N LYS A 197 -8.92 -22.55 8.24
CA LYS A 197 -10.25 -22.82 8.80
C LYS A 197 -10.53 -21.90 9.99
N GLY A 198 -11.77 -21.48 10.13
CA GLY A 198 -12.16 -20.57 11.21
C GLY A 198 -12.32 -19.12 10.72
N SER A 199 -11.86 -18.13 11.48
CA SER A 199 -11.88 -16.74 11.06
C SER A 199 -11.04 -16.53 9.80
N LYS A 200 -11.48 -15.65 8.91
CA LYS A 200 -10.80 -15.42 7.63
C LYS A 200 -9.47 -14.69 7.87
N SER A 201 -8.41 -15.15 7.24
CA SER A 201 -7.06 -14.59 7.29
C SER A 201 -6.73 -13.80 6.04
N ALA A 202 -5.80 -12.84 6.14
CA ALA A 202 -5.13 -12.29 4.99
C ALA A 202 -3.83 -13.05 4.72
N LEU A 203 -3.52 -13.23 3.44
CA LEU A 203 -2.19 -13.63 2.98
C LEU A 203 -1.47 -12.37 2.51
N PHE A 204 -0.29 -12.15 3.03
CA PHE A 204 0.50 -10.95 2.75
C PHE A 204 1.65 -11.25 1.79
N THR A 205 1.84 -10.40 0.81
CA THR A 205 3.07 -10.34 0.02
C THR A 205 3.67 -8.94 0.07
N ASP A 206 4.97 -8.90 0.28
CA ASP A 206 5.76 -7.70 0.47
C ASP A 206 6.00 -6.92 -0.83
N SER A 207 6.69 -5.80 -0.72
CA SER A 207 7.09 -4.96 -1.84
C SER A 207 7.93 -5.70 -2.88
N TRP A 208 8.00 -5.12 -4.08
CA TRP A 208 8.85 -5.64 -5.14
C TRP A 208 10.31 -5.45 -4.80
N GLU A 209 11.01 -6.53 -4.48
CA GLU A 209 12.41 -6.50 -4.07
C GLU A 209 13.36 -7.22 -5.03
N ILE A 210 12.95 -7.41 -6.27
CA ILE A 210 13.84 -7.93 -7.30
C ILE A 210 14.88 -6.88 -7.65
N LYS A 211 16.11 -7.09 -7.17
CA LYS A 211 17.22 -6.17 -7.34
C LYS A 211 17.95 -6.44 -8.64
N LEU A 212 17.78 -5.55 -9.58
CA LEU A 212 18.59 -5.51 -10.81
C LEU A 212 19.54 -4.32 -10.70
N ASN A 213 20.79 -4.51 -11.11
CA ASN A 213 21.64 -3.37 -11.41
C ASN A 213 21.29 -2.82 -12.81
N ASP A 214 21.76 -1.64 -13.13
CA ASP A 214 21.43 -0.94 -14.39
C ASP A 214 21.77 -1.75 -15.66
N LYS A 215 22.59 -2.80 -15.51
CA LYS A 215 23.00 -3.69 -16.62
C LYS A 215 21.93 -4.70 -17.00
N TYR A 216 21.05 -5.10 -16.07
CA TYR A 216 20.12 -6.19 -16.30
C TYR A 216 18.68 -5.66 -16.40
N LYS A 217 17.93 -6.17 -17.37
CA LYS A 217 16.50 -5.93 -17.55
C LYS A 217 15.74 -7.23 -17.39
N ILE A 218 14.63 -7.19 -16.65
CA ILE A 218 13.77 -8.37 -16.45
C ILE A 218 13.31 -8.89 -17.80
N TRP A 219 13.32 -10.21 -17.96
CA TRP A 219 13.00 -10.89 -19.20
C TRP A 219 12.35 -12.25 -18.94
N THR A 220 11.70 -12.79 -19.94
CA THR A 220 11.24 -14.17 -19.94
C THR A 220 11.25 -14.70 -21.36
N GLU A 221 11.18 -16.02 -21.54
CA GLU A 221 11.10 -16.66 -22.86
C GLU A 221 9.89 -16.13 -23.64
N GLY A 222 10.09 -15.80 -24.93
CA GLY A 222 9.03 -15.28 -25.82
C GLY A 222 8.64 -13.82 -25.58
N PHE A 223 9.31 -13.11 -24.68
CA PHE A 223 9.03 -11.69 -24.40
C PHE A 223 9.22 -10.81 -25.65
N ASP A 224 10.28 -11.02 -26.43
CA ASP A 224 10.56 -10.30 -27.67
C ASP A 224 9.51 -10.52 -28.74
N GLN A 225 9.05 -11.77 -28.92
CA GLN A 225 8.02 -12.10 -29.89
C GLN A 225 6.69 -11.42 -29.51
N SER A 226 6.25 -11.57 -28.26
CA SER A 226 5.01 -10.96 -27.77
C SER A 226 5.08 -9.42 -27.78
N PHE A 227 6.26 -8.85 -27.50
CA PHE A 227 6.50 -7.42 -27.61
C PHE A 227 6.32 -6.95 -29.07
N LYS A 228 6.92 -7.68 -30.04
CA LYS A 228 6.78 -7.36 -31.43
C LYS A 228 5.33 -7.44 -31.92
N GLU A 229 4.58 -8.43 -31.44
CA GLU A 229 3.15 -8.56 -31.71
C GLU A 229 2.34 -7.37 -31.16
N ALA A 230 2.66 -6.93 -29.93
CA ALA A 230 1.96 -5.83 -29.27
C ALA A 230 2.30 -4.45 -29.83
N PHE A 231 3.57 -4.19 -30.17
CA PHE A 231 4.06 -2.86 -30.52
C PHE A 231 4.48 -2.73 -32.01
N GLY A 232 4.52 -3.82 -32.78
CA GLY A 232 4.77 -3.79 -34.21
C GLY A 232 6.24 -3.57 -34.60
N TYR A 233 7.19 -3.66 -33.68
CA TYR A 233 8.62 -3.55 -33.94
C TYR A 233 9.45 -4.46 -33.06
N ASP A 234 10.69 -4.72 -33.44
CA ASP A 234 11.63 -5.55 -32.72
C ASP A 234 12.33 -4.74 -31.65
N ILE A 235 12.31 -5.25 -30.39
CA ILE A 235 12.95 -4.62 -29.24
C ILE A 235 14.45 -4.96 -29.12
N ILE A 236 14.90 -6.09 -29.69
CA ILE A 236 16.25 -6.63 -29.48
C ILE A 236 17.36 -5.62 -29.80
N PRO A 237 17.33 -4.90 -30.91
CA PRO A 237 18.39 -3.90 -31.21
C PRO A 237 18.53 -2.83 -30.10
N TYR A 238 17.41 -2.43 -29.47
CA TYR A 238 17.41 -1.44 -28.41
C TYR A 238 17.90 -2.02 -27.06
N MET A 239 17.69 -3.31 -26.84
CA MET A 239 18.24 -4.02 -25.69
C MET A 239 19.76 -4.13 -25.79
N GLU A 240 20.28 -4.44 -26.98
CA GLU A 240 21.73 -4.54 -27.28
C GLU A 240 22.45 -3.19 -27.14
N ASP A 241 21.81 -2.11 -27.60
CA ASP A 241 22.34 -0.74 -27.53
C ASP A 241 22.12 -0.07 -26.16
N GLY A 242 21.40 -0.72 -25.23
CA GLY A 242 21.02 -0.18 -23.91
C GLY A 242 19.74 0.64 -23.97
N ILE A 243 18.65 -0.02 -23.63
CA ILE A 243 17.26 0.50 -23.75
C ILE A 243 17.03 1.84 -23.02
N ASP A 244 17.81 2.13 -21.97
CA ASP A 244 17.68 3.38 -21.21
C ASP A 244 18.02 4.63 -22.03
N SER A 245 18.77 4.46 -23.11
CA SER A 245 19.08 5.53 -24.09
C SER A 245 17.89 5.86 -25.00
N PHE A 246 16.82 5.06 -24.97
CA PHE A 246 15.66 5.18 -25.86
C PHE A 246 14.36 5.34 -25.03
N PRO A 247 14.04 6.52 -24.48
CA PRO A 247 12.91 6.72 -23.56
C PRO A 247 11.57 6.20 -24.08
N ASP A 248 11.27 6.39 -25.37
CA ASP A 248 10.02 5.91 -25.96
C ASP A 248 9.95 4.38 -26.05
N VAL A 249 11.07 3.71 -26.34
CA VAL A 249 11.15 2.23 -26.37
C VAL A 249 11.10 1.68 -24.94
N ARG A 250 11.76 2.36 -24.00
CA ARG A 250 11.69 2.01 -22.57
C ARG A 250 10.26 2.11 -22.05
N TYR A 251 9.50 3.12 -22.46
CA TYR A 251 8.08 3.22 -22.13
C TYR A 251 7.28 2.02 -22.65
N ASP A 252 7.46 1.64 -23.91
CA ASP A 252 6.78 0.48 -24.49
C ASP A 252 7.20 -0.83 -23.79
N TYR A 253 8.48 -0.97 -23.42
CA TYR A 253 8.98 -2.09 -22.61
C TYR A 253 8.31 -2.16 -21.24
N MET A 254 8.18 -1.02 -20.54
CA MET A 254 7.54 -0.97 -19.22
C MET A 254 6.06 -1.31 -19.29
N LEU A 255 5.33 -0.85 -20.31
CA LEU A 255 3.94 -1.25 -20.52
C LEU A 255 3.79 -2.75 -20.77
N HIS A 256 4.72 -3.34 -21.51
CA HIS A 256 4.72 -4.79 -21.77
C HIS A 256 5.06 -5.59 -20.52
N LEU A 257 6.05 -5.11 -19.75
CA LEU A 257 6.45 -5.71 -18.49
C LEU A 257 5.33 -5.62 -17.44
N ASP A 258 4.64 -4.48 -17.33
CA ASP A 258 3.46 -4.31 -16.49
C ASP A 258 2.41 -5.40 -16.75
N ASN A 259 2.09 -5.62 -18.02
CA ASN A 259 1.13 -6.67 -18.40
C ASN A 259 1.63 -8.07 -17.98
N TYR A 260 2.90 -8.38 -18.20
CA TYR A 260 3.47 -9.68 -17.80
C TYR A 260 3.45 -9.90 -16.30
N VAL A 261 3.84 -8.90 -15.51
CA VAL A 261 3.85 -9.01 -14.04
C VAL A 261 2.43 -9.07 -13.48
N THR A 262 1.52 -8.31 -14.04
CA THR A 262 0.11 -8.32 -13.63
C THR A 262 -0.54 -9.69 -13.91
N GLU A 263 -0.34 -10.25 -15.10
CA GLU A 263 -0.92 -11.55 -15.49
C GLU A 263 -0.15 -12.75 -14.95
N GLY A 264 1.17 -12.62 -14.74
CA GLY A 264 2.04 -13.70 -14.25
C GLY A 264 2.07 -13.84 -12.74
N PHE A 265 1.85 -12.74 -11.99
CA PHE A 265 1.98 -12.74 -10.54
C PHE A 265 0.76 -12.18 -9.80
N TYR A 266 0.38 -10.91 -10.00
CA TYR A 266 -0.62 -10.28 -9.12
C TYR A 266 -2.02 -10.86 -9.28
N LYS A 267 -2.50 -11.06 -10.49
CA LYS A 267 -3.80 -11.71 -10.72
C LYS A 267 -3.84 -13.15 -10.22
N PRO A 268 -2.87 -14.01 -10.57
CA PRO A 268 -2.78 -15.35 -10.01
C PRO A 268 -2.74 -15.38 -8.48
N TYR A 269 -2.02 -14.44 -7.87
CA TYR A 269 -1.97 -14.31 -6.42
C TYR A 269 -3.34 -14.00 -5.81
N VAL A 270 -4.06 -13.01 -6.35
CA VAL A 270 -5.41 -12.66 -5.89
C VAL A 270 -6.38 -13.84 -6.07
N GLU A 271 -6.32 -14.51 -7.23
CA GLU A 271 -7.11 -15.71 -7.51
C GLU A 271 -6.79 -16.82 -6.50
N LYS A 272 -5.51 -17.09 -6.24
CA LYS A 272 -5.06 -18.10 -5.27
C LYS A 272 -5.53 -17.79 -3.85
N CYS A 273 -5.41 -16.55 -3.39
CA CYS A 273 -5.94 -16.13 -2.09
C CYS A 273 -7.45 -16.41 -1.98
N LYS A 274 -8.19 -16.09 -3.04
CA LYS A 274 -9.63 -16.35 -3.09
C LYS A 274 -9.96 -17.85 -3.07
N GLU A 275 -9.23 -18.68 -3.82
CA GLU A 275 -9.36 -20.15 -3.81
C GLU A 275 -9.12 -20.71 -2.41
N MET A 276 -8.12 -20.20 -1.70
CA MET A 276 -7.78 -20.57 -0.33
C MET A 276 -8.75 -20.00 0.72
N GLY A 277 -9.76 -19.22 0.32
CA GLY A 277 -10.70 -18.58 1.24
C GLY A 277 -10.10 -17.44 2.06
N ALA A 278 -8.97 -16.87 1.63
CA ALA A 278 -8.25 -15.79 2.29
C ALA A 278 -8.46 -14.45 1.55
N TRP A 279 -8.04 -13.34 2.17
CA TRP A 279 -7.88 -12.06 1.51
C TRP A 279 -6.45 -11.88 0.99
N SER A 280 -6.31 -11.24 -0.16
CA SER A 280 -5.02 -10.78 -0.66
C SER A 280 -4.66 -9.44 0.00
N ARG A 281 -3.54 -9.38 0.74
CA ARG A 281 -2.95 -8.14 1.26
C ARG A 281 -1.56 -7.97 0.65
N VAL A 282 -1.33 -6.83 -0.03
CA VAL A 282 -0.16 -6.69 -0.90
C VAL A 282 0.43 -5.30 -0.84
N GLN A 283 1.75 -5.25 -0.77
CA GLN A 283 2.54 -4.08 -1.10
C GLN A 283 2.97 -4.17 -2.58
N CYS A 284 2.42 -3.30 -3.42
CA CYS A 284 2.83 -3.24 -4.83
C CYS A 284 3.97 -2.23 -5.07
N LEU A 285 4.57 -1.72 -3.99
CA LEU A 285 5.63 -0.73 -4.03
C LEU A 285 6.81 -1.23 -4.86
N ALA A 286 7.39 -0.32 -5.66
CA ALA A 286 8.53 -0.56 -6.54
C ALA A 286 8.32 -1.64 -7.62
N SER A 287 7.11 -2.17 -7.76
CA SER A 287 6.77 -3.07 -8.87
C SER A 287 6.89 -2.36 -10.21
N PRO A 288 7.40 -3.04 -11.26
CA PRO A 288 7.45 -2.48 -12.62
C PRO A 288 6.07 -2.51 -13.29
N THR A 289 5.04 -2.10 -12.56
CA THR A 289 3.65 -2.03 -13.01
C THR A 289 3.10 -0.63 -12.85
N ASP A 290 1.95 -0.36 -13.45
CA ASP A 290 1.11 0.75 -13.01
C ASP A 290 0.57 0.42 -11.62
N VAL A 291 1.27 0.88 -10.58
CA VAL A 291 0.99 0.52 -9.19
C VAL A 291 -0.44 0.85 -8.75
N MET A 292 -1.06 1.90 -9.29
CA MET A 292 -2.45 2.21 -8.99
C MET A 292 -3.39 1.10 -9.47
N THR A 293 -3.19 0.62 -10.69
CA THR A 293 -3.96 -0.50 -11.25
C THR A 293 -3.75 -1.76 -10.42
N THR A 294 -2.51 -2.06 -10.06
CA THR A 294 -2.16 -3.26 -9.30
C THR A 294 -2.74 -3.23 -7.88
N TYR A 295 -2.64 -2.09 -7.16
CA TYR A 295 -3.29 -1.92 -5.87
C TYR A 295 -4.82 -2.06 -5.95
N GLY A 296 -5.43 -1.67 -7.06
CA GLY A 296 -6.85 -1.84 -7.31
C GLY A 296 -7.31 -3.30 -7.42
N LEU A 297 -6.43 -4.22 -7.80
CA LEU A 297 -6.73 -5.65 -7.95
C LEU A 297 -6.90 -6.35 -6.60
N VAL A 298 -6.13 -5.98 -5.58
CA VAL A 298 -6.03 -6.71 -4.31
C VAL A 298 -7.16 -6.35 -3.35
N ASP A 299 -7.46 -7.24 -2.41
CA ASP A 299 -8.53 -6.99 -1.42
C ASP A 299 -8.14 -5.91 -0.42
N ILE A 300 -6.90 -5.93 0.04
CA ILE A 300 -6.34 -5.02 1.04
C ILE A 300 -5.03 -4.44 0.50
N PRO A 301 -5.08 -3.28 -0.17
CA PRO A 301 -3.87 -2.58 -0.55
C PRO A 301 -3.10 -2.14 0.69
N GLU A 302 -1.80 -2.47 0.73
CA GLU A 302 -0.92 -2.10 1.84
C GLU A 302 0.22 -1.19 1.36
N THR A 303 0.43 -0.11 2.08
CA THR A 303 1.59 0.78 1.92
C THR A 303 2.65 0.47 2.97
N GLU A 304 3.79 1.16 2.90
CA GLU A 304 4.89 1.03 3.86
C GLU A 304 5.32 2.41 4.37
N ALA A 305 5.66 2.50 5.64
CA ALA A 305 6.29 3.64 6.27
C ALA A 305 7.20 3.20 7.45
N LEU A 306 8.43 3.70 7.55
CA LEU A 306 8.90 4.95 6.96
C LEU A 306 9.95 4.83 5.86
N LEU A 307 10.27 3.66 5.36
CA LEU A 307 11.21 3.56 4.24
C LEU A 307 10.76 4.46 3.08
N ASN A 308 9.45 4.72 3.00
CA ASN A 308 8.86 5.68 2.09
C ASN A 308 8.29 6.90 2.82
N ASN A 309 8.23 8.00 2.10
CA ASN A 309 7.53 9.18 2.58
C ASN A 309 6.03 8.85 2.77
N PRO A 310 5.39 9.24 3.89
CA PRO A 310 3.96 9.01 4.13
C PRO A 310 3.05 9.44 2.98
N ASN A 311 3.42 10.48 2.22
CA ASN A 311 2.65 10.94 1.04
C ASN A 311 2.50 9.88 -0.06
N TYR A 312 3.40 8.89 -0.14
CA TYR A 312 3.24 7.76 -1.05
C TYR A 312 1.95 6.99 -0.75
N SER A 313 1.54 6.91 0.51
CA SER A 313 0.31 6.23 0.93
C SER A 313 -0.94 6.80 0.26
N ARG A 314 -0.91 8.07 -0.19
CA ARG A 314 -2.03 8.67 -0.94
C ARG A 314 -2.27 7.99 -2.28
N ILE A 315 -1.24 7.43 -2.93
CA ILE A 315 -1.41 6.61 -4.15
C ILE A 315 -2.22 5.36 -3.82
N VAL A 316 -1.86 4.67 -2.74
CA VAL A 316 -2.53 3.45 -2.27
C VAL A 316 -3.97 3.73 -1.85
N SER A 317 -4.19 4.80 -1.08
CA SER A 317 -5.52 5.22 -0.63
C SER A 317 -6.40 5.68 -1.79
N SER A 318 -5.81 6.33 -2.80
CA SER A 318 -6.51 6.67 -4.04
C SER A 318 -6.96 5.42 -4.77
N SER A 319 -6.05 4.48 -5.01
CA SER A 319 -6.36 3.20 -5.67
C SER A 319 -7.46 2.43 -4.94
N ALA A 320 -7.37 2.36 -3.60
CA ALA A 320 -8.38 1.73 -2.78
C ALA A 320 -9.77 2.38 -2.96
N CYS A 321 -9.83 3.72 -2.92
CA CYS A 321 -11.07 4.46 -3.11
C CYS A 321 -11.66 4.23 -4.51
N LEU A 322 -10.84 4.29 -5.57
CA LEU A 322 -11.26 4.12 -6.96
C LEU A 322 -11.65 2.67 -7.29
N ALA A 323 -11.08 1.69 -6.58
CA ALA A 323 -11.42 0.27 -6.71
C ALA A 323 -12.48 -0.21 -5.70
N ASP A 324 -13.17 0.71 -5.00
CA ASP A 324 -14.21 0.41 -4.00
C ASP A 324 -13.72 -0.47 -2.84
N LYS A 325 -12.45 -0.30 -2.41
CA LYS A 325 -11.88 -0.99 -1.25
C LYS A 325 -12.08 -0.16 0.02
N LYS A 326 -12.39 -0.83 1.12
CA LYS A 326 -12.67 -0.18 2.42
C LYS A 326 -11.40 0.06 3.25
N VAL A 327 -10.47 -0.87 3.17
CA VAL A 327 -9.28 -0.92 4.02
C VAL A 327 -8.04 -0.53 3.23
N VAL A 328 -7.26 0.36 3.81
CA VAL A 328 -5.90 0.71 3.38
C VAL A 328 -4.98 0.39 4.54
N SER A 329 -4.24 -0.70 4.40
CA SER A 329 -3.26 -1.14 5.39
C SER A 329 -1.93 -0.42 5.23
N CYS A 330 -1.15 -0.37 6.28
CA CYS A 330 0.22 0.11 6.26
C CYS A 330 1.11 -0.77 7.11
N GLU A 331 2.22 -1.24 6.53
CA GLU A 331 3.37 -1.66 7.31
C GLU A 331 3.94 -0.43 8.00
N SER A 332 3.76 -0.35 9.31
CA SER A 332 4.03 0.87 10.05
C SER A 332 5.28 0.71 10.92
N PHE A 333 6.06 1.80 11.00
CA PHE A 333 7.22 1.92 11.88
C PHE A 333 8.44 1.08 11.46
N THR A 334 8.51 0.68 10.20
CA THR A 334 9.67 -0.05 9.65
C THR A 334 10.93 0.77 9.85
N CYS A 335 11.89 0.23 10.61
CA CYS A 335 13.18 0.86 10.87
C CYS A 335 13.07 2.36 11.24
N MET A 336 12.14 2.74 12.10
CA MET A 336 11.74 4.14 12.35
C MET A 336 12.94 5.08 12.57
N TYR A 337 13.94 4.67 13.36
CA TYR A 337 15.14 5.47 13.64
C TYR A 337 16.32 5.15 12.71
N GLY A 338 16.07 4.47 11.59
CA GLY A 338 17.07 4.13 10.58
C GLY A 338 17.35 2.64 10.47
N PHE A 339 18.06 2.28 9.40
CA PHE A 339 18.43 0.91 9.11
C PHE A 339 19.96 0.72 9.17
N PRO A 340 20.47 -0.23 9.99
CA PRO A 340 19.77 -0.94 11.05
C PRO A 340 19.27 -0.01 12.16
N SER A 341 18.21 -0.41 12.90
CA SER A 341 17.65 0.44 13.95
C SER A 341 18.70 0.81 15.01
N THR A 342 18.91 2.11 15.22
CA THR A 342 19.93 2.61 16.14
C THR A 342 19.49 2.54 17.60
N TYR A 343 18.20 2.72 17.84
CA TYR A 343 17.60 2.82 19.17
C TYR A 343 16.60 1.69 19.43
N LEU A 344 16.96 0.46 19.04
CA LEU A 344 16.15 -0.73 19.24
C LEU A 344 15.86 -0.92 20.74
N ARG A 345 14.61 -1.16 21.10
CA ARG A 345 14.08 -1.20 22.48
C ARG A 345 14.18 0.12 23.25
N GLN A 346 14.34 1.22 22.55
CA GLN A 346 14.36 2.57 23.11
C GLN A 346 13.40 3.49 22.32
N GLU A 347 12.52 2.89 21.55
CA GLU A 347 11.48 3.59 20.78
C GLU A 347 10.56 4.35 21.73
N GLN A 348 9.98 5.42 21.22
CA GLN A 348 9.16 6.35 22.00
C GLN A 348 7.79 6.51 21.37
N THR A 349 6.75 6.40 22.19
CA THR A 349 5.36 6.41 21.73
C THR A 349 4.98 7.74 21.08
N ALA A 350 5.58 8.86 21.51
CA ALA A 350 5.39 10.17 20.90
C ALA A 350 5.85 10.20 19.43
N ASP A 351 7.01 9.58 19.12
CA ASP A 351 7.51 9.50 17.74
C ASP A 351 6.67 8.54 16.89
N LEU A 352 6.21 7.42 17.48
CA LEU A 352 5.27 6.52 16.77
C LEU A 352 3.96 7.23 16.44
N LYS A 353 3.44 8.03 17.36
CA LYS A 353 2.21 8.80 17.14
C LYS A 353 2.35 9.80 16.00
N LEU A 354 3.48 10.52 15.94
CA LEU A 354 3.78 11.46 14.86
C LEU A 354 3.72 10.77 13.48
N VAL A 355 4.29 9.57 13.38
CA VAL A 355 4.27 8.76 12.15
C VAL A 355 2.86 8.27 11.83
N ALA A 356 2.13 7.75 12.82
CA ALA A 356 0.77 7.25 12.62
C ALA A 356 -0.17 8.38 12.16
N ASP A 357 -0.05 9.56 12.74
CA ASP A 357 -0.86 10.73 12.37
C ASP A 357 -0.59 11.18 10.94
N ALA A 358 0.68 11.16 10.50
CA ALA A 358 1.05 11.42 9.12
C ALA A 358 0.41 10.40 8.16
N LEU A 359 0.35 9.13 8.54
CA LEU A 359 -0.26 8.06 7.74
C LEU A 359 -1.78 8.17 7.67
N PHE A 360 -2.45 8.46 8.79
CA PHE A 360 -3.89 8.70 8.81
C PHE A 360 -4.28 9.87 7.89
N ALA A 361 -3.48 10.93 7.87
CA ALA A 361 -3.68 12.08 6.98
C ALA A 361 -3.45 11.78 5.49
N GLN A 362 -2.93 10.60 5.17
CA GLN A 362 -2.80 10.09 3.79
C GLN A 362 -3.79 8.97 3.47
N GLY A 363 -4.77 8.71 4.36
CA GLY A 363 -5.87 7.79 4.13
C GLY A 363 -5.63 6.36 4.60
N VAL A 364 -4.51 6.06 5.24
CA VAL A 364 -4.31 4.78 5.94
C VAL A 364 -5.37 4.66 7.04
N ASN A 365 -5.94 3.46 7.17
CA ASN A 365 -6.97 3.20 8.18
C ASN A 365 -6.83 1.82 8.84
N GLN A 366 -5.69 1.15 8.62
CA GLN A 366 -5.26 -0.05 9.32
C GLN A 366 -3.74 -0.06 9.43
N HIS A 367 -3.22 -0.38 10.61
CA HIS A 367 -1.79 -0.44 10.87
C HIS A 367 -1.34 -1.86 11.20
N PHE A 368 -0.31 -2.35 10.50
CA PHE A 368 0.46 -3.53 10.86
C PHE A 368 1.85 -3.10 11.27
N TYR A 369 2.18 -3.28 12.55
CA TYR A 369 3.47 -2.86 13.10
C TYR A 369 4.59 -3.79 12.64
N HIS A 370 5.71 -3.20 12.31
CA HIS A 370 6.92 -3.92 11.92
C HIS A 370 7.94 -3.81 13.06
N GLY A 371 8.10 -4.79 14.04
CA GLY A 371 7.10 -5.78 14.37
C GLY A 371 7.51 -6.50 15.65
N MET A 372 6.89 -7.61 15.96
CA MET A 372 7.11 -8.39 17.20
C MET A 372 8.03 -9.57 16.93
N PRO A 373 9.22 -9.67 17.56
CA PRO A 373 10.04 -10.88 17.44
C PRO A 373 9.46 -12.01 18.31
N TYR A 374 9.51 -13.25 17.80
CA TYR A 374 9.26 -14.42 18.63
C TYR A 374 10.31 -14.53 19.72
N ASN A 375 9.87 -14.51 20.95
CA ASN A 375 10.69 -14.67 22.14
C ASN A 375 10.19 -15.87 22.97
N PRO A 376 11.02 -16.92 23.18
CA PRO A 376 10.69 -17.98 24.11
C PRO A 376 10.40 -17.41 25.52
N GLN A 377 9.48 -18.03 26.24
CA GLN A 377 9.09 -17.60 27.58
C GLN A 377 10.32 -17.55 28.51
N GLY A 378 10.51 -16.43 29.19
CA GLY A 378 11.68 -16.18 30.04
C GLY A 378 12.92 -15.68 29.27
N SER A 379 12.79 -15.36 27.97
CA SER A 379 13.86 -14.84 27.12
C SER A 379 13.43 -13.57 26.41
N ASP A 380 13.48 -12.44 27.07
CA ASP A 380 13.08 -11.13 26.51
C ASP A 380 14.20 -10.47 25.67
N THR A 381 15.10 -11.25 25.09
CA THR A 381 16.36 -10.74 24.57
C THR A 381 16.50 -10.80 23.06
N ILE A 382 15.54 -11.42 22.35
CA ILE A 382 15.61 -11.50 20.90
C ILE A 382 15.20 -10.19 20.29
N GLU A 383 16.08 -9.61 19.51
CA GLU A 383 15.91 -8.34 18.82
C GLU A 383 16.07 -8.58 17.31
N PHE A 384 15.29 -7.82 16.53
CA PHE A 384 15.40 -7.83 15.08
C PHE A 384 15.81 -6.43 14.60
N PHE A 385 17.01 -6.32 14.03
CA PHE A 385 17.63 -5.04 13.66
C PHE A 385 16.85 -4.22 12.63
N ALA A 386 16.00 -4.89 11.85
CA ALA A 386 15.19 -4.26 10.80
C ALA A 386 13.81 -3.81 11.28
N THR A 387 13.58 -3.76 12.59
CA THR A 387 12.25 -3.49 13.14
C THR A 387 12.27 -2.43 14.23
N THR A 388 11.11 -1.79 14.45
CA THR A 388 10.75 -1.17 15.71
C THR A 388 10.29 -2.29 16.64
N TYR A 389 10.80 -2.34 17.87
CA TYR A 389 10.58 -3.46 18.78
C TYR A 389 9.21 -3.36 19.47
N PHE A 390 8.32 -4.27 19.12
CA PHE A 390 7.05 -4.49 19.82
C PHE A 390 7.09 -5.86 20.52
N GLY A 391 7.16 -5.86 21.82
CA GLY A 391 7.24 -7.11 22.57
C GLY A 391 7.41 -6.89 24.07
N PRO A 392 7.32 -7.99 24.86
CA PRO A 392 7.58 -7.90 26.30
C PRO A 392 8.95 -7.29 26.60
N GLY A 393 9.02 -6.46 27.65
CA GLY A 393 10.27 -5.82 28.07
C GLY A 393 10.81 -4.72 27.14
N GLY A 394 10.05 -4.31 26.10
CA GLY A 394 10.36 -3.15 25.27
C GLY A 394 10.03 -1.82 25.96
N SER A 395 10.63 -0.73 25.48
CA SER A 395 10.41 0.64 26.01
C SER A 395 8.97 1.12 25.87
N LEU A 396 8.23 0.59 24.92
CA LEU A 396 6.84 0.96 24.64
C LEU A 396 5.82 0.33 25.59
N SER A 397 6.19 -0.73 26.34
CA SER A 397 5.26 -1.61 27.07
C SER A 397 4.27 -0.88 27.98
N GLU A 398 4.68 0.23 28.58
CA GLU A 398 3.83 0.98 29.53
C GLU A 398 2.72 1.77 28.81
N GLU A 399 3.00 2.36 27.66
CA GLU A 399 2.07 3.22 26.92
C GLU A 399 1.36 2.50 25.77
N LEU A 400 1.85 1.31 25.39
CA LEU A 400 1.38 0.57 24.22
C LEU A 400 -0.13 0.29 24.23
N PRO A 401 -0.77 -0.14 25.35
CA PRO A 401 -2.22 -0.35 25.38
C PRO A 401 -3.02 0.92 25.07
N ALA A 402 -2.60 2.06 25.61
CA ALA A 402 -3.25 3.35 25.37
C ALA A 402 -3.02 3.85 23.95
N PHE A 403 -1.80 3.71 23.43
CA PHE A 403 -1.46 4.02 22.06
C PHE A 403 -2.26 3.17 21.07
N ASN A 404 -2.34 1.85 21.29
CA ASN A 404 -3.11 0.96 20.44
C ASN A 404 -4.62 1.27 20.50
N SER A 405 -5.13 1.74 21.66
CA SER A 405 -6.51 2.24 21.74
C SER A 405 -6.73 3.52 20.95
N TYR A 406 -5.74 4.41 20.90
CA TYR A 406 -5.76 5.58 20.02
C TYR A 406 -5.83 5.17 18.54
N ILE A 407 -4.93 4.27 18.11
CA ILE A 407 -4.91 3.73 16.74
C ILE A 407 -6.25 3.08 16.39
N GLU A 408 -6.80 2.24 17.28
CA GLU A 408 -8.11 1.60 17.10
C GLU A 408 -9.22 2.64 16.88
N LYS A 409 -9.26 3.66 17.72
CA LYS A 409 -10.29 4.70 17.68
C LYS A 409 -10.23 5.50 16.36
N VAL A 410 -9.04 5.98 15.98
CA VAL A 410 -8.87 6.74 14.74
C VAL A 410 -9.14 5.87 13.51
N SER A 411 -8.59 4.65 13.47
CA SER A 411 -8.87 3.68 12.39
C SER A 411 -10.37 3.42 12.25
N GLY A 412 -11.07 3.23 13.37
CA GLY A 412 -12.51 3.01 13.39
C GLY A 412 -13.31 4.16 12.78
N TYR A 413 -12.91 5.42 13.01
CA TYR A 413 -13.50 6.56 12.34
C TYR A 413 -13.12 6.62 10.86
N MET A 414 -11.86 6.36 10.51
CA MET A 414 -11.36 6.43 9.14
C MET A 414 -11.85 5.26 8.26
N GLN A 415 -12.42 4.21 8.84
CA GLN A 415 -13.09 3.13 8.11
C GLN A 415 -14.59 3.39 7.86
N GLN A 416 -15.18 4.47 8.43
CA GLN A 416 -16.58 4.80 8.22
C GLN A 416 -16.83 5.44 6.86
N GLY A 417 -17.98 5.14 6.28
CA GLY A 417 -18.46 5.79 5.07
C GLY A 417 -17.51 5.67 3.87
N LYS A 418 -17.37 6.76 3.09
CA LYS A 418 -16.56 6.82 1.87
C LYS A 418 -15.53 7.94 1.97
N THR A 419 -14.40 7.81 1.30
CA THR A 419 -13.44 8.91 1.16
C THR A 419 -14.11 10.11 0.52
N TYR A 420 -13.97 11.29 1.15
CA TYR A 420 -14.35 12.56 0.52
C TYR A 420 -13.21 13.02 -0.36
N SER A 421 -13.51 13.34 -1.58
CA SER A 421 -12.62 14.07 -2.49
C SER A 421 -13.47 14.70 -3.59
N ASP A 422 -13.16 15.94 -3.94
CA ASP A 422 -13.84 16.64 -5.04
C ASP A 422 -12.92 16.92 -6.24
N MET A 423 -11.63 16.52 -6.15
CA MET A 423 -10.66 16.69 -7.23
C MET A 423 -9.88 15.40 -7.50
N ALA A 424 -9.86 14.98 -8.76
CA ALA A 424 -8.93 13.97 -9.24
C ALA A 424 -7.68 14.66 -9.82
N ILE A 425 -6.49 14.09 -9.55
CA ILE A 425 -5.23 14.54 -10.16
C ILE A 425 -4.68 13.39 -11.01
N TYR A 426 -4.42 13.65 -12.29
CA TYR A 426 -3.80 12.64 -13.15
C TYR A 426 -2.37 12.35 -12.68
N ILE A 427 -2.11 11.08 -12.35
CA ILE A 427 -0.81 10.66 -11.81
C ILE A 427 0.28 10.72 -12.88
N PRO A 428 1.49 11.28 -12.59
CA PRO A 428 2.56 11.42 -13.57
C PRO A 428 3.36 10.11 -13.80
N TYR A 429 2.65 8.99 -14.04
CA TYR A 429 3.27 7.68 -14.27
C TYR A 429 4.14 7.68 -15.53
N GLU A 430 3.61 8.19 -16.64
CA GLU A 430 4.33 8.29 -17.90
C GLU A 430 5.58 9.17 -17.77
N ASP A 431 5.49 10.26 -17.01
CA ASP A 431 6.64 11.13 -16.73
C ASP A 431 7.76 10.38 -16.00
N GLY A 432 7.39 9.56 -15.02
CA GLY A 432 8.34 8.73 -14.29
C GLY A 432 9.07 7.76 -15.20
N VAL A 433 8.32 7.03 -16.04
CA VAL A 433 8.89 6.06 -17.00
C VAL A 433 9.76 6.76 -18.04
N MET A 434 9.31 7.90 -18.57
CA MET A 434 10.05 8.65 -19.60
C MET A 434 11.33 9.31 -19.07
N LYS A 435 11.36 9.70 -17.78
CA LYS A 435 12.58 10.21 -17.12
C LYS A 435 13.60 9.12 -16.84
N GLY A 436 13.14 7.90 -16.60
CA GLY A 436 13.98 6.74 -16.31
C GLY A 436 14.34 6.61 -14.81
N ALA A 437 15.44 5.91 -14.55
CA ALA A 437 15.86 5.60 -13.18
C ALA A 437 16.07 6.86 -12.34
N LEU A 438 15.78 6.76 -11.05
CA LEU A 438 16.07 7.83 -10.10
C LEU A 438 17.59 8.12 -10.06
N PRO A 439 17.99 9.38 -9.84
CA PRO A 439 19.38 9.73 -9.55
C PRO A 439 19.92 8.89 -8.40
N GLU A 440 21.21 8.54 -8.45
CA GLU A 440 21.84 7.66 -7.46
C GLU A 440 21.65 8.15 -6.02
N GLU A 441 21.72 9.45 -5.79
CA GLU A 441 21.52 10.08 -4.48
C GLU A 441 20.09 9.95 -3.93
N LYS A 442 19.12 9.62 -4.78
CA LYS A 442 17.73 9.34 -4.40
C LYS A 442 17.41 7.85 -4.31
N ARG A 443 18.27 7.00 -4.82
CA ARG A 443 18.11 5.55 -4.69
C ARG A 443 18.40 5.15 -3.25
N ARG A 444 17.59 4.24 -2.74
CA ARG A 444 17.79 3.62 -1.43
C ARG A 444 17.92 2.11 -1.61
N VAL A 445 18.57 1.44 -0.66
CA VAL A 445 18.88 0.01 -0.73
C VAL A 445 17.66 -0.87 -1.00
N TRP A 446 16.54 -0.52 -0.42
CA TRP A 446 15.28 -1.25 -0.53
C TRP A 446 14.36 -0.73 -1.63
N VAL A 447 14.85 0.15 -2.47
CA VAL A 447 14.12 0.68 -3.61
C VAL A 447 14.64 -0.01 -4.84
N TRP A 448 13.86 -0.94 -5.28
CA TRP A 448 14.25 -1.83 -6.36
C TRP A 448 13.61 -1.48 -7.70
N GLY A 449 12.63 -0.61 -7.72
CA GLY A 449 12.00 -0.14 -8.93
C GLY A 449 12.84 0.89 -9.67
N GLU A 450 12.85 0.81 -11.00
CA GLU A 450 13.56 1.76 -11.85
C GLU A 450 12.84 3.11 -11.97
N TYR A 451 11.49 3.09 -11.88
CA TYR A 451 10.63 4.22 -12.17
C TYR A 451 9.67 4.45 -11.03
N GLU A 452 9.99 5.39 -10.17
CA GLU A 452 9.29 5.48 -8.92
C GLU A 452 8.53 6.78 -8.69
N LEU A 453 7.29 6.63 -8.20
CA LEU A 453 6.39 7.72 -7.88
C LEU A 453 6.48 8.20 -6.41
N ARG A 454 7.49 7.76 -5.64
CA ARG A 454 7.61 8.07 -4.19
C ARG A 454 7.71 9.54 -3.84
N TYR A 455 8.15 10.35 -4.78
CA TYR A 455 8.43 11.76 -4.57
C TYR A 455 7.41 12.67 -5.25
N ILE A 456 6.21 12.14 -5.57
CA ILE A 456 5.12 12.97 -6.05
C ILE A 456 4.25 13.43 -4.87
N TYR A 457 3.83 14.68 -4.96
CA TYR A 457 2.95 15.32 -3.99
C TYR A 457 1.81 16.00 -4.74
N PRO A 458 0.58 16.01 -4.20
CA PRO A 458 -0.45 16.87 -4.75
C PRO A 458 0.04 18.33 -4.75
N PRO A 459 -0.17 19.08 -5.84
CA PRO A 459 0.14 20.51 -5.87
C PRO A 459 -0.50 21.27 -4.70
N GLU A 460 0.21 22.25 -4.13
CA GLU A 460 -0.21 22.93 -2.89
C GLU A 460 -1.61 23.55 -3.02
N GLU A 461 -1.91 24.15 -4.18
CA GLU A 461 -3.21 24.74 -4.50
C GLU A 461 -4.37 23.73 -4.54
N THR A 462 -4.09 22.45 -4.66
CA THR A 462 -5.12 21.39 -4.71
C THR A 462 -5.42 20.78 -3.34
N LYS A 463 -4.56 20.98 -2.34
CA LYS A 463 -4.65 20.29 -1.05
C LYS A 463 -5.99 20.47 -0.35
N GLY A 464 -6.56 21.66 -0.40
CA GLY A 464 -7.87 21.93 0.21
C GLY A 464 -9.02 21.10 -0.32
N HIS A 465 -8.88 20.48 -1.48
CA HIS A 465 -9.87 19.60 -2.10
C HIS A 465 -9.78 18.13 -1.66
N ASN A 466 -8.85 17.78 -0.77
CA ASN A 466 -8.48 16.39 -0.44
C ASN A 466 -8.30 15.52 -1.71
N PRO A 467 -7.37 15.90 -2.61
CA PRO A 467 -7.29 15.33 -3.95
C PRO A 467 -6.89 13.87 -3.92
N LEU A 468 -7.38 13.09 -4.89
CA LEU A 468 -6.95 11.72 -5.15
C LEU A 468 -6.25 11.61 -6.49
N TRP A 469 -5.22 10.77 -6.53
CA TRP A 469 -4.60 10.39 -7.78
C TRP A 469 -5.54 9.54 -8.63
N ILE A 470 -5.49 9.71 -9.94
CA ILE A 470 -6.19 8.87 -10.91
C ILE A 470 -5.27 8.55 -12.09
N ASN A 471 -5.28 7.29 -12.55
CA ASN A 471 -4.54 6.85 -13.72
C ASN A 471 -5.47 6.57 -14.91
N ARG A 472 -4.89 6.17 -16.03
CA ARG A 472 -5.64 5.77 -17.23
C ARG A 472 -6.68 4.67 -16.94
N HIS A 473 -6.29 3.62 -16.22
CA HIS A 473 -7.16 2.48 -15.93
C HIS A 473 -8.47 2.89 -15.24
N PHE A 474 -8.39 3.73 -14.23
CA PHE A 474 -9.57 4.23 -13.52
C PHE A 474 -10.33 5.30 -14.32
N LEU A 475 -9.65 6.11 -15.15
CA LEU A 475 -10.32 7.02 -16.07
C LEU A 475 -11.19 6.27 -17.08
N GLU A 476 -10.70 5.16 -17.63
CA GLU A 476 -11.44 4.32 -18.59
C GLU A 476 -12.71 3.69 -17.95
N GLN A 477 -12.76 3.54 -16.63
CA GLN A 477 -13.91 3.04 -15.87
C GLN A 477 -14.83 4.17 -15.36
N ALA A 478 -14.38 5.42 -15.44
CA ALA A 478 -15.10 6.54 -14.88
C ALA A 478 -16.25 7.02 -15.77
N GLU A 479 -17.32 7.49 -15.15
CA GLU A 479 -18.46 8.09 -15.83
C GLU A 479 -18.68 9.53 -15.34
N PHE A 480 -18.98 10.45 -16.26
CA PHE A 480 -19.40 11.80 -15.91
C PHE A 480 -20.93 11.89 -15.87
N THR A 481 -21.49 11.94 -14.68
CA THR A 481 -22.92 11.98 -14.42
C THR A 481 -23.25 12.93 -13.26
N ASN A 482 -24.39 13.63 -13.35
CA ASN A 482 -24.83 14.60 -12.33
C ASN A 482 -23.78 15.66 -11.98
N GLY A 483 -22.99 16.11 -12.99
CA GLY A 483 -21.96 17.12 -12.80
C GLY A 483 -20.70 16.63 -12.09
N LYS A 484 -20.51 15.32 -11.96
CA LYS A 484 -19.34 14.72 -11.29
C LYS A 484 -18.76 13.55 -12.05
N LEU A 485 -17.45 13.40 -11.99
CA LEU A 485 -16.71 12.23 -12.45
C LEU A 485 -16.79 11.14 -11.36
N GLN A 486 -17.50 10.07 -11.66
CA GLN A 486 -17.73 8.98 -10.71
C GLN A 486 -16.89 7.76 -11.07
N VAL A 487 -16.17 7.23 -10.09
CA VAL A 487 -15.41 5.97 -10.19
C VAL A 487 -15.22 5.37 -8.80
N GLY A 488 -15.58 4.10 -8.61
CA GLY A 488 -15.56 3.44 -7.31
C GLY A 488 -16.36 4.21 -6.26
N GLN A 489 -15.70 4.62 -5.17
CA GLN A 489 -16.34 5.41 -4.10
C GLN A 489 -16.27 6.92 -4.37
N ALA A 490 -15.44 7.37 -5.30
CA ALA A 490 -15.16 8.78 -5.55
C ALA A 490 -16.18 9.45 -6.48
N ALA A 491 -16.37 10.76 -6.28
CA ALA A 491 -17.23 11.62 -7.10
C ALA A 491 -16.61 13.02 -7.23
N PHE A 492 -15.70 13.17 -8.19
CA PHE A 492 -14.92 14.39 -8.38
C PHE A 492 -15.69 15.49 -9.13
N ALA A 493 -15.51 16.73 -8.71
CA ALA A 493 -16.02 17.90 -9.40
C ALA A 493 -15.15 18.32 -10.59
N SER A 494 -13.84 17.99 -10.53
CA SER A 494 -12.88 18.38 -11.56
C SER A 494 -11.74 17.36 -11.70
N LEU A 495 -11.03 17.44 -12.83
CA LEU A 495 -9.80 16.70 -13.11
C LEU A 495 -8.65 17.71 -13.31
N TYR A 496 -7.58 17.53 -12.55
CA TYR A 496 -6.35 18.32 -12.61
C TYR A 496 -5.24 17.56 -13.31
N ILE A 497 -4.56 18.18 -14.27
CA ILE A 497 -3.54 17.58 -15.12
C ILE A 497 -2.31 18.49 -15.15
N ASP A 498 -1.21 17.98 -14.60
CA ASP A 498 0.12 18.60 -14.65
C ASP A 498 1.17 17.56 -14.97
N VAL A 499 1.21 17.11 -16.23
CA VAL A 499 2.14 16.08 -16.71
C VAL A 499 2.78 16.50 -18.02
N GLN A 500 4.00 15.99 -18.27
CA GLN A 500 4.74 16.21 -19.53
C GLN A 500 4.40 15.17 -20.58
N TYR A 501 4.02 13.96 -20.14
CA TYR A 501 3.64 12.86 -21.04
C TYR A 501 2.30 12.25 -20.61
N MET A 502 1.53 11.78 -21.56
CA MET A 502 0.23 11.14 -21.32
C MET A 502 -0.04 10.05 -22.33
N ASP A 503 -0.52 8.90 -21.87
CA ASP A 503 -0.99 7.82 -22.74
C ASP A 503 -2.13 8.30 -23.66
N VAL A 504 -2.10 7.87 -24.91
CA VAL A 504 -3.09 8.29 -25.90
C VAL A 504 -4.52 7.89 -25.55
N ARG A 505 -4.70 6.75 -24.85
CA ARG A 505 -6.02 6.29 -24.42
C ARG A 505 -6.54 7.14 -23.26
N ALA A 506 -5.65 7.53 -22.34
CA ALA A 506 -5.99 8.47 -21.29
C ALA A 506 -6.48 9.79 -21.86
N LEU A 507 -5.73 10.38 -22.79
CA LEU A 507 -6.12 11.62 -23.47
C LEU A 507 -7.49 11.50 -24.18
N LYS A 508 -7.69 10.40 -24.91
CA LYS A 508 -8.97 10.12 -25.58
C LYS A 508 -10.13 10.05 -24.58
N THR A 509 -9.94 9.38 -23.47
CA THR A 509 -10.95 9.26 -22.39
C THR A 509 -11.24 10.62 -21.75
N ILE A 510 -10.20 11.39 -21.43
CA ILE A 510 -10.34 12.75 -20.89
C ILE A 510 -11.12 13.66 -21.85
N LEU A 511 -10.79 13.62 -23.13
CA LEU A 511 -11.52 14.38 -24.16
C LEU A 511 -13.02 14.02 -24.21
N ILE A 512 -13.34 12.71 -24.13
CA ILE A 512 -14.74 12.24 -24.10
C ILE A 512 -15.46 12.77 -22.85
N LEU A 513 -14.82 12.70 -21.69
CA LEU A 513 -15.38 13.16 -20.43
C LEU A 513 -15.53 14.69 -20.41
N ALA A 514 -14.56 15.44 -20.92
CA ALA A 514 -14.60 16.89 -21.03
C ALA A 514 -15.74 17.36 -21.97
N LYS A 515 -15.96 16.66 -23.11
CA LYS A 515 -17.12 16.92 -23.99
C LYS A 515 -18.47 16.66 -23.33
N LYS A 516 -18.53 15.81 -22.31
CA LYS A 516 -19.72 15.60 -21.48
C LYS A 516 -19.90 16.67 -20.41
N GLY A 517 -18.93 17.60 -20.26
CA GLY A 517 -18.98 18.72 -19.33
C GLY A 517 -18.07 18.60 -18.11
N LEU A 518 -17.21 17.58 -18.02
CA LEU A 518 -16.23 17.48 -16.92
C LEU A 518 -15.30 18.69 -16.93
N PRO A 519 -15.22 19.48 -15.83
CA PRO A 519 -14.24 20.54 -15.69
C PRO A 519 -12.81 19.95 -15.63
N VAL A 520 -11.92 20.47 -16.48
CA VAL A 520 -10.53 19.99 -16.58
C VAL A 520 -9.58 21.18 -16.42
N ILE A 521 -8.63 21.05 -15.49
CA ILE A 521 -7.49 21.95 -15.36
C ILE A 521 -6.29 21.29 -16.04
N ILE A 522 -5.70 21.90 -17.03
CA ILE A 522 -4.53 21.40 -17.73
C ILE A 522 -3.42 22.45 -17.77
N LEU A 523 -2.39 22.28 -16.93
CA LEU A 523 -1.31 23.27 -16.81
C LEU A 523 -0.31 23.18 -17.95
N ASN A 524 0.06 21.95 -18.33
CA ASN A 524 1.01 21.68 -19.38
C ASN A 524 0.36 20.83 -20.48
N LEU A 525 0.71 21.09 -21.74
CA LEU A 525 0.26 20.28 -22.87
C LEU A 525 1.14 19.03 -22.99
N PRO A 526 0.63 17.85 -22.67
CA PRO A 526 1.45 16.63 -22.67
C PRO A 526 1.84 16.18 -24.08
N LYS A 527 2.92 15.42 -24.14
CA LYS A 527 3.37 14.70 -25.34
C LYS A 527 2.99 13.24 -25.23
N GLN A 528 2.75 12.61 -26.37
CA GLN A 528 2.54 11.16 -26.39
C GLN A 528 3.87 10.44 -26.10
N PRO A 529 3.95 9.53 -25.11
CA PRO A 529 5.08 8.62 -24.95
C PRO A 529 4.97 7.41 -25.90
N GLY A 530 6.01 6.57 -25.95
CA GLY A 530 6.08 5.37 -26.78
C GLY A 530 6.59 5.65 -28.18
N LYS A 531 7.10 4.61 -28.86
CA LYS A 531 7.72 4.75 -30.17
C LYS A 531 6.73 5.04 -31.29
N ASN A 532 5.54 4.45 -31.19
CA ASN A 532 4.52 4.60 -32.23
C ASN A 532 3.61 5.81 -31.88
N LYS A 533 3.94 6.97 -32.46
CA LYS A 533 3.14 8.20 -32.29
C LYS A 533 1.95 8.20 -33.26
N THR A 534 0.76 8.60 -32.76
CA THR A 534 -0.40 8.85 -33.59
C THR A 534 -0.50 10.32 -34.01
N GLN A 535 -0.87 10.59 -35.25
CA GLN A 535 -1.12 11.96 -35.70
C GLN A 535 -2.34 12.60 -35.03
N ASP A 536 -3.24 11.79 -34.52
CA ASP A 536 -4.45 12.28 -33.82
C ASP A 536 -4.17 12.84 -32.43
N PHE A 537 -3.03 12.51 -31.78
CA PHE A 537 -2.74 12.97 -30.42
C PHE A 537 -2.77 14.49 -30.31
N GLN A 538 -2.03 15.17 -31.20
CA GLN A 538 -1.99 16.64 -31.19
C GLN A 538 -3.35 17.26 -31.51
N LYS A 539 -4.12 16.63 -32.40
CA LYS A 539 -5.47 17.06 -32.75
C LYS A 539 -6.39 16.95 -31.51
N MET A 540 -6.32 15.84 -30.74
CA MET A 540 -7.10 15.68 -29.50
C MET A 540 -6.73 16.71 -28.44
N ILE A 541 -5.44 17.07 -28.29
CA ILE A 541 -5.01 18.14 -27.39
C ILE A 541 -5.66 19.48 -27.78
N LEU A 542 -5.58 19.86 -29.07
CA LEU A 542 -6.17 21.11 -29.56
C LEU A 542 -7.70 21.14 -29.39
N GLU A 543 -8.35 20.02 -29.60
CA GLU A 543 -9.79 19.86 -29.38
C GLU A 543 -10.15 19.98 -27.90
N LEU A 544 -9.34 19.37 -27.00
CA LEU A 544 -9.54 19.44 -25.56
C LEU A 544 -9.45 20.86 -25.02
N ILE A 545 -8.39 21.60 -25.35
CA ILE A 545 -8.18 22.96 -24.86
C ILE A 545 -9.14 24.00 -25.46
N ALA A 546 -9.84 23.65 -26.55
CA ALA A 546 -10.86 24.49 -27.14
C ALA A 546 -12.23 24.43 -26.43
N LEU A 547 -12.41 23.51 -25.49
CA LEU A 547 -13.66 23.37 -24.75
C LEU A 547 -13.78 24.43 -23.65
N ASP A 548 -15.00 24.98 -23.48
CA ASP A 548 -15.28 26.03 -22.49
C ASP A 548 -15.09 25.62 -21.02
N ASN A 549 -15.11 24.33 -20.72
CA ASN A 549 -14.88 23.75 -19.40
C ASN A 549 -13.44 23.25 -19.18
N VAL A 550 -12.52 23.61 -20.07
CA VAL A 550 -11.08 23.31 -19.92
C VAL A 550 -10.32 24.60 -19.69
N ARG A 551 -9.54 24.67 -18.64
CA ARG A 551 -8.79 25.84 -18.20
C ARG A 551 -7.32 25.50 -17.93
N ASN A 552 -6.47 26.52 -17.89
CA ASN A 552 -5.05 26.38 -17.60
C ASN A 552 -4.65 26.84 -16.20
N ASN A 553 -5.60 27.19 -15.37
CA ASN A 553 -5.40 27.48 -13.95
C ASN A 553 -6.61 27.01 -13.13
N LEU A 554 -6.42 26.81 -11.84
CA LEU A 554 -7.46 26.33 -10.93
C LEU A 554 -8.51 27.42 -10.61
N GLU A 555 -8.10 28.69 -10.55
CA GLU A 555 -8.96 29.82 -10.16
C GLU A 555 -10.11 30.04 -11.13
N ASP A 556 -9.95 29.71 -12.41
CA ASP A 556 -10.97 29.86 -13.45
C ASP A 556 -12.08 28.76 -13.41
N ILE A 557 -11.97 27.76 -12.57
CA ILE A 557 -12.94 26.65 -12.43
C ILE A 557 -13.70 26.72 -11.10
N VAL A 558 -13.88 27.90 -10.53
CA VAL A 558 -14.30 28.15 -9.14
C VAL A 558 -15.80 27.87 -8.86
N GLU A 559 -16.45 26.88 -9.50
CA GLU A 559 -17.78 26.43 -9.03
C GLU A 559 -17.73 25.66 -7.70
N TYR A 560 -16.55 25.21 -7.27
CA TYR A 560 -16.38 24.36 -6.10
C TYR A 560 -15.25 24.89 -5.19
N ALA A 561 -15.65 25.57 -4.11
CA ALA A 561 -14.70 25.94 -3.08
C ALA A 561 -14.07 24.66 -2.47
N PRO A 562 -12.76 24.66 -2.17
CA PRO A 562 -12.11 23.53 -1.49
C PRO A 562 -12.76 23.25 -0.14
N LEU A 563 -12.75 22.00 0.30
CA LEU A 563 -13.32 21.57 1.60
C LEU A 563 -12.73 22.38 2.76
N ILE A 564 -11.42 22.64 2.69
CA ILE A 564 -10.70 23.38 3.73
C ILE A 564 -9.79 24.43 3.08
N THR A 565 -9.82 25.65 3.63
CA THR A 565 -8.85 26.70 3.30
C THR A 565 -8.23 27.27 4.57
N GLY A 566 -7.08 27.92 4.46
CA GLY A 566 -6.37 28.56 5.56
C GLY A 566 -4.96 28.98 5.14
N THR A 567 -4.33 29.85 5.92
CA THR A 567 -2.95 30.31 5.67
C THR A 567 -1.90 29.21 5.88
N PHE A 568 -2.21 28.28 6.73
CA PHE A 568 -1.45 27.02 6.93
C PHE A 568 -2.46 25.88 6.96
N LEU A 569 -2.36 24.96 6.01
CA LEU A 569 -3.20 23.79 5.98
C LEU A 569 -2.42 22.58 6.55
N PRO A 570 -2.86 21.99 7.67
CA PRO A 570 -2.32 20.73 8.17
C PRO A 570 -2.53 19.60 7.15
N GLU A 571 -1.74 18.57 7.20
CA GLU A 571 -2.03 17.32 6.47
C GLU A 571 -3.35 16.75 7.02
N TYR A 572 -4.22 16.28 6.13
CA TYR A 572 -5.54 15.81 6.55
C TYR A 572 -6.13 14.75 5.62
N TRP A 573 -7.12 14.04 6.14
CA TRP A 573 -7.97 13.14 5.38
C TRP A 573 -9.43 13.32 5.75
N ALA A 574 -10.31 13.23 4.76
CA ALA A 574 -11.73 13.43 4.96
C ALA A 574 -12.57 12.24 4.51
N ARG A 575 -13.66 11.96 5.24
CA ARG A 575 -14.62 10.87 4.97
C ARG A 575 -16.04 11.37 5.04
N THR A 576 -16.90 10.98 4.11
CA THR A 576 -18.35 11.19 4.20
C THR A 576 -19.02 9.99 4.84
N THR A 577 -19.87 10.24 5.82
CA THR A 577 -20.65 9.21 6.53
C THR A 577 -22.05 9.03 5.96
N LYS A 578 -22.72 7.91 6.32
CA LYS A 578 -24.07 7.56 5.82
C LYS A 578 -25.13 8.63 6.14
N ASP A 579 -24.98 9.38 7.24
CA ASP A 579 -25.85 10.49 7.63
C ASP A 579 -25.57 11.79 6.87
N GLY A 580 -24.65 11.76 5.93
CA GLY A 580 -24.24 12.90 5.11
C GLY A 580 -23.36 13.91 5.83
N SER A 581 -22.78 13.57 6.97
CA SER A 581 -21.73 14.37 7.61
C SER A 581 -20.38 14.10 6.95
N VAL A 582 -19.41 15.01 7.15
CA VAL A 582 -18.00 14.78 6.81
C VAL A 582 -17.19 14.67 8.11
N LEU A 583 -16.36 13.63 8.18
CA LEU A 583 -15.32 13.45 9.19
C LEU A 583 -14.01 13.96 8.61
N ILE A 584 -13.27 14.78 9.36
CA ILE A 584 -12.01 15.36 8.94
C ILE A 584 -10.97 15.10 10.02
N PHE A 585 -10.00 14.27 9.72
CA PHE A 585 -8.83 14.05 10.56
C PHE A 585 -7.75 15.05 10.14
N LEU A 586 -7.37 15.94 11.04
CA LEU A 586 -6.30 16.91 10.89
C LEU A 586 -5.11 16.41 11.70
N ALA A 587 -4.01 16.07 11.03
CA ALA A 587 -2.81 15.62 11.71
C ALA A 587 -2.13 16.76 12.46
N GLN A 588 -1.46 16.43 13.58
CA GLN A 588 -0.63 17.40 14.29
C GLN A 588 0.34 18.10 13.33
N PRO A 589 0.55 19.43 13.45
CA PRO A 589 1.31 20.20 12.47
C PRO A 589 2.73 19.70 12.20
N GLY A 590 3.39 19.10 13.20
CA GLY A 590 4.73 18.51 13.08
C GLY A 590 4.81 17.32 12.12
N SER A 591 3.67 16.69 11.78
CA SER A 591 3.64 15.55 10.85
C SER A 591 4.01 15.95 9.41
N LYS A 592 3.83 17.22 9.02
CA LYS A 592 4.21 17.74 7.69
C LYS A 592 5.73 17.70 7.45
N ASP A 593 6.52 17.81 8.53
CA ASP A 593 7.98 17.84 8.47
C ASP A 593 8.64 16.47 8.70
N LEU A 594 7.83 15.42 8.76
CA LEU A 594 8.31 14.06 8.99
C LEU A 594 9.28 13.62 7.89
N LYS A 595 10.46 13.14 8.30
CA LYS A 595 11.50 12.64 7.40
C LYS A 595 12.02 11.30 7.88
N TYR A 596 12.38 10.46 6.95
CA TYR A 596 13.08 9.21 7.27
C TYR A 596 14.61 9.44 7.25
N PRO A 597 15.35 8.89 8.20
CA PRO A 597 14.88 8.31 9.47
C PRO A 597 14.36 9.39 10.41
N VAL A 598 13.39 9.01 11.27
CA VAL A 598 12.90 9.88 12.33
C VAL A 598 14.03 10.13 13.34
N TYR A 599 14.14 11.35 13.84
CA TYR A 599 15.02 11.59 14.98
C TYR A 599 14.34 11.14 16.27
N SER A 600 15.07 10.49 17.15
CA SER A 600 14.57 10.22 18.48
C SER A 600 14.18 11.53 19.18
N GLY A 601 12.90 11.71 19.44
CA GLY A 601 12.33 12.94 19.98
C GLY A 601 11.94 13.99 18.93
N GLN A 602 11.82 13.62 17.66
CA GLN A 602 11.34 14.54 16.61
C GLN A 602 9.93 15.05 16.89
N SER A 603 9.14 14.27 17.59
CA SER A 603 7.76 14.59 17.97
C SER A 603 7.64 15.63 19.07
N PHE A 604 8.76 16.03 19.71
CA PHE A 604 8.72 16.95 20.85
C PHE A 604 7.96 18.23 20.52
N GLU A 605 6.97 18.53 21.31
CA GLU A 605 6.11 19.72 21.20
C GLU A 605 5.59 20.09 22.60
N ASP A 606 5.85 21.31 23.02
CA ASP A 606 5.54 21.82 24.38
C ASP A 606 4.47 22.91 24.42
N GLU A 607 4.06 23.40 23.24
CA GLU A 607 3.09 24.48 23.13
C GLU A 607 1.89 24.10 22.26
N SER A 608 0.70 24.60 22.63
CA SER A 608 -0.48 24.54 21.75
C SER A 608 -0.33 25.47 20.55
N LYS A 609 -0.80 25.01 19.40
CA LYS A 609 -0.88 25.81 18.16
C LYS A 609 -2.34 26.05 17.80
N PHE A 610 -2.64 27.29 17.44
CA PHE A 610 -3.96 27.66 16.92
C PHE A 610 -3.83 27.94 15.41
N ILE A 611 -4.69 27.27 14.63
CA ILE A 611 -4.69 27.39 13.18
C ILE A 611 -6.10 27.79 12.75
N ASP A 612 -6.20 28.96 12.10
CA ASP A 612 -7.45 29.44 11.57
C ASP A 612 -7.73 28.76 10.23
N LEU A 613 -8.85 28.04 10.17
CA LEU A 613 -9.31 27.28 9.03
C LEU A 613 -10.74 27.69 8.67
N GLU A 614 -11.03 27.64 7.39
CA GLU A 614 -12.36 27.82 6.84
C GLU A 614 -12.80 26.50 6.19
N PHE A 615 -13.95 26.00 6.62
CA PHE A 615 -14.52 24.74 6.11
C PHE A 615 -15.71 25.04 5.21
N ASN A 616 -15.66 24.53 3.97
CA ASN A 616 -16.72 24.66 3.00
C ASN A 616 -17.40 23.31 2.79
N TYR A 617 -18.57 23.12 3.36
CA TYR A 617 -19.29 21.85 3.23
C TYR A 617 -20.78 22.08 2.98
N ARG A 618 -21.31 21.54 1.88
CA ARG A 618 -22.73 21.63 1.48
C ARG A 618 -23.30 23.06 1.48
N GLY A 619 -22.51 24.03 1.03
CA GLY A 619 -22.90 25.42 0.96
C GLY A 619 -22.83 26.18 2.29
N HIS A 620 -22.33 25.54 3.35
CA HIS A 620 -21.98 26.21 4.59
C HIS A 620 -20.50 26.58 4.55
N ASN A 621 -20.22 27.82 4.89
CA ASN A 621 -18.88 28.35 5.12
C ASN A 621 -18.71 28.58 6.62
N ILE A 622 -17.71 27.94 7.24
CA ILE A 622 -17.52 27.88 8.70
C ILE A 622 -16.08 28.22 9.01
N GLU A 623 -15.88 29.35 9.69
CA GLU A 623 -14.58 29.75 10.21
C GLU A 623 -14.37 29.14 11.60
N GLU A 624 -13.21 28.54 11.82
CA GLU A 624 -12.87 27.87 13.08
C GLU A 624 -11.38 28.05 13.39
N SER A 625 -11.06 28.46 14.60
CA SER A 625 -9.70 28.48 15.12
C SER A 625 -9.41 27.17 15.85
N VAL A 626 -8.79 26.23 15.14
CA VAL A 626 -8.53 24.86 15.62
C VAL A 626 -7.32 24.85 16.55
N GLU A 627 -7.51 24.42 17.82
CA GLU A 627 -6.43 24.23 18.76
C GLU A 627 -5.79 22.84 18.59
N PHE A 628 -4.50 22.80 18.34
CA PHE A 628 -3.66 21.61 18.40
C PHE A 628 -2.85 21.66 19.69
N LYS A 629 -3.28 20.88 20.68
CA LYS A 629 -2.51 20.69 21.93
C LYS A 629 -1.24 19.88 21.63
N PRO A 630 -0.21 19.96 22.50
CA PRO A 630 1.00 19.15 22.35
C PRO A 630 0.70 17.69 22.00
N TYR A 631 1.37 17.16 21.00
CA TYR A 631 1.23 15.79 20.46
C TYR A 631 -0.14 15.44 19.89
N GLN A 632 -1.10 16.35 19.79
CA GLN A 632 -2.46 15.97 19.42
C GLN A 632 -2.82 16.33 18.00
N SER A 633 -3.44 15.36 17.33
CA SER A 633 -4.23 15.54 16.10
C SER A 633 -5.68 15.81 16.49
N VAL A 634 -6.45 16.36 15.55
CA VAL A 634 -7.84 16.74 15.75
C VAL A 634 -8.75 15.97 14.80
N LEU A 635 -9.87 15.47 15.31
CA LEU A 635 -10.91 14.86 14.49
C LEU A 635 -12.19 15.67 14.62
N LEU A 636 -12.65 16.19 13.50
CA LEU A 636 -13.88 16.97 13.40
C LEU A 636 -14.96 16.19 12.65
N LYS A 637 -16.20 16.40 13.06
CA LYS A 637 -17.40 16.02 12.32
C LYS A 637 -18.20 17.27 11.99
N ILE A 638 -18.46 17.51 10.69
CA ILE A 638 -19.35 18.57 10.22
C ILE A 638 -20.62 17.92 9.70
N ASN A 639 -21.74 18.22 10.32
CA ASN A 639 -23.02 17.67 9.91
C ASN A 639 -23.61 18.41 8.69
N PRO A 640 -24.68 17.91 8.05
CA PRO A 640 -25.32 18.54 6.90
C PRO A 640 -25.88 19.96 7.15
N LYS A 641 -25.96 20.40 8.41
CA LYS A 641 -26.41 21.76 8.80
C LYS A 641 -25.24 22.71 9.09
N GLY A 642 -24.00 22.29 8.81
CA GLY A 642 -22.80 23.11 9.05
C GLY A 642 -22.37 23.19 10.51
N GLN A 643 -22.83 22.31 11.40
CA GLN A 643 -22.40 22.32 12.80
C GLN A 643 -21.16 21.44 12.98
N ILE A 644 -20.12 21.99 13.60
CA ILE A 644 -18.88 21.28 13.93
C ILE A 644 -19.04 20.59 15.29
N GLN A 645 -18.53 19.36 15.36
CA GLN A 645 -18.34 18.58 16.57
C GLN A 645 -16.91 18.04 16.61
N TYR A 646 -16.19 18.30 17.69
CA TYR A 646 -14.91 17.69 17.99
C TYR A 646 -15.14 16.26 18.54
N LEU A 647 -14.49 15.28 17.95
CA LEU A 647 -14.56 13.90 18.38
C LEU A 647 -13.33 13.56 19.22
N ASP A 648 -13.56 12.91 20.36
CA ASP A 648 -12.47 12.56 21.26
C ASP A 648 -11.60 11.42 20.69
N ILE A 649 -10.38 11.78 20.31
CA ILE A 649 -9.30 10.85 19.90
C ILE A 649 -8.04 11.12 20.76
N SER A 650 -8.20 11.70 21.95
CA SER A 650 -7.06 12.12 22.78
C SER A 650 -6.19 10.93 23.19
N PHE A 651 -4.90 11.07 23.00
CA PHE A 651 -3.83 10.26 23.56
C PHE A 651 -2.61 11.16 23.74
N ILE A 652 -2.15 11.34 24.97
CA ILE A 652 -0.98 12.16 25.29
C ILE A 652 0.15 11.21 25.67
N PRO A 653 1.17 11.05 24.81
CA PRO A 653 2.35 10.26 25.13
C PRO A 653 3.21 10.96 26.20
N LYS A 654 4.13 10.23 26.81
CA LYS A 654 5.21 10.83 27.59
C LYS A 654 6.08 11.72 26.71
N ASP A 655 6.62 12.78 27.32
CA ASP A 655 7.60 13.64 26.62
C ASP A 655 8.76 12.81 26.10
N PRO A 656 9.10 12.93 24.80
CA PRO A 656 10.16 12.12 24.24
C PRO A 656 11.54 12.60 24.66
N ILE A 657 12.45 11.67 24.79
CA ILE A 657 13.87 11.95 24.99
C ILE A 657 14.47 12.38 23.66
N ILE A 658 14.93 13.63 23.58
CA ILE A 658 15.65 14.14 22.41
C ILE A 658 17.07 13.60 22.44
N ARG A 659 17.43 12.80 21.45
CA ARG A 659 18.78 12.24 21.31
C ARG A 659 19.53 12.89 20.15
N PRO A 660 20.87 13.02 20.25
CA PRO A 660 21.66 13.57 19.14
C PRO A 660 21.45 12.76 17.87
N LYS A 661 21.42 13.47 16.72
CA LYS A 661 21.53 12.80 15.43
C LYS A 661 22.86 12.06 15.37
N GLU A 662 22.86 10.75 15.60
CA GLU A 662 24.01 9.96 15.21
C GLU A 662 24.15 10.07 13.69
N LYS A 663 25.37 10.25 13.19
CA LYS A 663 25.65 10.08 11.77
C LYS A 663 25.34 8.62 11.45
N GLN A 664 24.12 8.38 11.01
CA GLN A 664 23.71 7.05 10.59
C GLN A 664 24.58 6.70 9.38
N LYS A 665 25.53 5.83 9.61
CA LYS A 665 26.14 5.09 8.52
C LYS A 665 25.06 4.14 8.04
N MET A 666 24.36 4.51 6.99
CA MET A 666 23.58 3.55 6.25
C MET A 666 24.59 2.56 5.66
N TYR A 667 24.64 1.36 6.20
CA TYR A 667 25.46 0.28 5.66
C TYR A 667 24.67 -0.32 4.51
N PHE A 668 25.12 -0.03 3.31
CA PHE A 668 24.64 -0.57 2.06
C PHE A 668 25.54 -1.67 1.56
#